data_c8ed69cc969c6f18b7c094f8a62ed0d4
#
_entry.id   c8ed69cc969c6f18b7c094f8a62ed0d4
#
_cell.length_a   1.000
_cell.length_b   1.000
_cell.length_c   1.000
_cell.angle_alpha   90.00
_cell.angle_beta   90.00
_cell.angle_gamma   90.00
#
_symmetry.space_group_name_H-M   'P 1'
#
loop_
_entity.id
_entity.type
_entity.pdbx_description
1 polymer ?
#
loop_
_entity_poly.entity_id
_entity_poly.type
_entity_poly.pdbx_seq_one_letter_code
_entity_poly.pdbx_strand_id
1 'polypeptide(L)'
;GEPREWECRRWHLVPSCAAGWVPQAPSTRNDIRDCSTDPPYLPPTATNTTARLAALRDTMRAHDVHAYIVPSTDAHMSEYISKRDARLGWLTGFTGSAGTSVVTQDKAALWTDSRYWTQAERELDCNWELQRTTWIESIAMWIMEAVPVGGNISLDPFLFSVATWNSYSQALYGSGRTLLPLETNLVDQVWGDQRPSPSSSKIYSLPAAFTGSSWQEKVAGIRQQMEQHVRRPTAVLLSGLEETAWLFNLRGDDIPYNPVFYSYTLLTNTSIRCLFVEGVTAGAGSAGSLSSGCPGPLCVELREYGQVSAHLRNYTLGDVTVWLGTEYTTYGLYGIIPQEKLLEESYSPVMTAKAVKNAQEQELLRAAHVRDAVAVIQYLLWLEKTVPQGQVDEFSGAQHIDALRRAQQHSHGPSFQSISASGLNAALAHYSPSNGSSRTLSAGEMYLFDTGGQYLDGTTDITRTVHWGPPCTEAYTRVLMGNIDLSRLVFPSNTAGRTVESLARRALWDVGLNYGHGTGHGIGNFLSVHEWPVGFQSNNVPLAAGMFTSIEPGYYRDGEFGIRIEDIALVVEAQTKKPFLTFEVVSLVPYDRNLIDLSLLSSEQIQYLNSYYKKIRERVGPELQRQQLQEEYEWLQESTEPFPVGSAVTTTATTAMLALTSLLSVLLSGLQA
;
A
#
# COMPACT_ATOMS: atom_id res chain seq x y z
N GLY A 1 14.77 4.59 52.24
CA GLY A 1 15.61 4.42 51.10
C GLY A 1 14.97 5.10 49.89
N GLU A 2 15.45 6.27 49.55
CA GLU A 2 14.99 7.04 48.36
C GLU A 2 15.42 6.33 47.08
N PRO A 3 14.56 6.36 46.02
CA PRO A 3 14.99 5.86 44.70
C PRO A 3 15.92 6.90 44.06
N ARG A 4 17.08 6.42 43.62
CA ARG A 4 18.05 7.23 42.87
C ARG A 4 17.45 7.69 41.56
N GLU A 5 17.39 8.99 41.36
CA GLU A 5 17.20 9.64 40.07
C GLU A 5 18.30 9.17 39.11
N TRP A 6 17.89 8.36 38.09
CA TRP A 6 18.72 8.16 36.92
C TRP A 6 18.46 9.34 36.00
N GLU A 7 19.41 10.25 35.96
CA GLU A 7 19.40 11.44 35.14
C GLU A 7 19.14 11.11 33.67
N CYS A 8 18.03 11.63 33.15
CA CYS A 8 17.75 11.84 31.74
C CYS A 8 18.73 12.87 31.10
N ARG A 9 20.02 12.54 31.03
CA ARG A 9 21.01 13.45 30.40
C ARG A 9 21.59 12.94 29.09
N ARG A 10 20.89 12.04 28.36
CA ARG A 10 21.35 11.56 27.04
C ARG A 10 20.36 11.75 25.89
N TRP A 11 19.26 12.47 26.09
CA TRP A 11 18.23 12.65 25.07
C TRP A 11 18.30 13.99 24.29
N HIS A 12 19.39 14.76 24.46
CA HIS A 12 19.57 16.06 23.77
C HIS A 12 20.58 16.02 22.62
N LEU A 13 20.88 14.88 22.03
CA LEU A 13 21.84 14.74 20.94
C LEU A 13 21.22 14.16 19.65
N VAL A 14 19.94 14.36 19.39
CA VAL A 14 19.50 14.48 18.00
C VAL A 14 19.61 15.96 17.67
N PRO A 15 20.52 16.42 16.79
CA PRO A 15 20.51 17.81 16.35
C PRO A 15 19.09 18.07 15.82
N SER A 16 18.41 19.07 16.36
CA SER A 16 17.15 19.49 15.78
C SER A 16 17.45 19.77 14.31
N CYS A 17 16.63 19.25 13.40
CA CYS A 17 16.70 19.58 11.97
C CYS A 17 16.49 21.08 11.69
N ALA A 18 16.59 21.90 12.70
CA ALA A 18 16.31 23.32 12.78
C ALA A 18 17.54 24.20 13.02
N ALA A 19 18.74 23.79 12.56
CA ALA A 19 19.88 24.72 12.57
C ALA A 19 19.68 25.79 11.49
N GLY A 20 18.86 26.78 11.79
CA GLY A 20 18.50 27.90 10.90
C GLY A 20 17.01 28.26 10.91
N TRP A 21 16.18 27.45 11.56
CA TRP A 21 14.75 27.72 11.65
C TRP A 21 14.48 28.62 12.88
N VAL A 22 13.99 29.81 12.63
CA VAL A 22 13.34 30.64 13.66
C VAL A 22 12.03 29.88 13.97
N PRO A 23 11.78 29.46 15.22
CA PRO A 23 10.51 28.82 15.56
C PRO A 23 9.40 29.82 15.22
N GLN A 24 8.69 29.59 14.11
CA GLN A 24 7.33 30.09 14.07
C GLN A 24 6.61 29.44 15.25
N ALA A 25 5.91 30.28 16.04
CA ALA A 25 5.06 29.78 17.11
C ALA A 25 4.28 28.59 16.57
N PRO A 26 4.13 27.48 17.34
CA PRO A 26 3.39 26.35 16.89
C PRO A 26 2.11 26.85 16.27
N SER A 27 1.97 26.73 14.97
CA SER A 27 0.72 27.04 14.30
C SER A 27 -0.27 26.08 14.94
N THR A 28 -1.16 26.63 15.78
CA THR A 28 -2.32 25.87 16.20
C THR A 28 -2.92 25.36 14.90
N ARG A 29 -2.94 24.02 14.73
CA ARG A 29 -3.52 23.41 13.53
C ARG A 29 -5.00 23.78 13.53
N ASN A 30 -5.34 24.85 12.78
CA ASN A 30 -6.74 25.26 12.57
C ASN A 30 -7.41 24.38 11.49
N ASP A 31 -6.77 23.29 11.09
CA ASP A 31 -7.25 22.38 10.04
C ASP A 31 -7.85 21.08 10.58
N ILE A 32 -7.94 20.92 11.91
CA ILE A 32 -8.62 19.80 12.58
C ILE A 32 -9.82 20.31 13.40
N ARG A 33 -10.79 19.43 13.62
CA ARG A 33 -11.96 19.74 14.44
C ARG A 33 -11.59 19.95 15.92
N ASP A 34 -12.36 20.80 16.60
CA ASP A 34 -12.34 20.96 18.06
C ASP A 34 -13.76 20.79 18.61
N CYS A 35 -14.03 19.65 19.17
CA CYS A 35 -15.33 19.31 19.75
C CYS A 35 -15.47 19.71 21.24
N SER A 36 -14.44 20.32 21.81
CA SER A 36 -14.46 20.79 23.22
C SER A 36 -15.07 22.17 23.38
N THR A 37 -15.22 22.92 22.29
CA THR A 37 -15.79 24.26 22.25
C THR A 37 -17.31 24.24 22.01
N ASP A 38 -18.01 25.32 22.40
CA ASP A 38 -19.44 25.51 22.13
C ASP A 38 -19.66 26.86 21.43
N PRO A 39 -20.09 26.90 20.18
CA PRO A 39 -20.24 25.75 19.25
C PRO A 39 -18.90 25.08 18.91
N PRO A 40 -18.94 23.80 18.53
CA PRO A 40 -17.76 23.06 18.09
C PRO A 40 -17.11 23.75 16.88
N TYR A 41 -15.78 23.79 16.86
CA TYR A 41 -15.06 24.19 15.65
C TYR A 41 -14.94 23.02 14.67
N LEU A 42 -15.39 23.23 13.43
CA LEU A 42 -15.25 22.28 12.33
C LEU A 42 -14.45 22.92 11.20
N PRO A 43 -13.37 22.27 10.73
CA PRO A 43 -12.64 22.76 9.55
C PRO A 43 -13.52 22.66 8.30
N PRO A 44 -13.21 23.41 7.22
CA PRO A 44 -14.00 23.40 5.98
C PRO A 44 -14.09 22.03 5.30
N THR A 45 -13.17 21.13 5.62
CA THR A 45 -13.11 19.75 5.10
C THR A 45 -14.05 18.79 5.84
N ALA A 46 -14.55 19.17 7.02
CA ALA A 46 -15.45 18.32 7.79
C ALA A 46 -16.84 18.24 7.12
N THR A 47 -17.40 17.04 7.12
CA THR A 47 -18.74 16.77 6.58
C THR A 47 -19.76 16.70 7.67
N ASN A 48 -20.83 17.50 7.59
CA ASN A 48 -21.97 17.38 8.51
C ASN A 48 -22.77 16.11 8.25
N THR A 49 -22.72 15.16 9.17
CA THR A 49 -23.36 13.85 9.05
C THR A 49 -24.63 13.69 9.89
N THR A 50 -25.08 14.71 10.57
CA THR A 50 -26.21 14.65 11.54
C THR A 50 -27.48 14.05 10.91
N ALA A 51 -27.88 14.51 9.71
CA ALA A 51 -29.08 14.00 9.04
C ALA A 51 -28.93 12.54 8.58
N ARG A 52 -27.73 12.17 8.09
CA ARG A 52 -27.43 10.78 7.65
C ARG A 52 -27.48 9.80 8.84
N LEU A 53 -26.90 10.18 9.96
CA LEU A 53 -26.93 9.39 11.20
C LEU A 53 -28.36 9.24 11.75
N ALA A 54 -29.14 10.31 11.75
CA ALA A 54 -30.55 10.24 12.17
C ALA A 54 -31.34 9.25 11.32
N ALA A 55 -31.23 9.36 10.00
CA ALA A 55 -31.90 8.45 9.05
C ALA A 55 -31.44 6.99 9.21
N LEU A 56 -30.12 6.76 9.39
CA LEU A 56 -29.61 5.42 9.64
C LEU A 56 -30.14 4.82 10.96
N ARG A 57 -30.18 5.60 12.03
CA ARG A 57 -30.74 5.18 13.32
C ARG A 57 -32.23 4.83 13.24
N ASP A 58 -33.00 5.58 12.44
CA ASP A 58 -34.43 5.25 12.16
C ASP A 58 -34.53 3.90 11.45
N THR A 59 -33.69 3.67 10.43
CA THR A 59 -33.65 2.42 9.69
C THR A 59 -33.19 1.25 10.59
N MET A 60 -32.19 1.46 11.45
CA MET A 60 -31.74 0.46 12.43
C MET A 60 -32.89 0.05 13.37
N ARG A 61 -33.68 1.01 13.88
CA ARG A 61 -34.84 0.70 14.73
C ARG A 61 -35.88 -0.14 14.00
N ALA A 62 -36.13 0.15 12.72
CA ALA A 62 -37.07 -0.62 11.91
C ALA A 62 -36.65 -2.08 11.69
N HIS A 63 -35.35 -2.39 11.83
CA HIS A 63 -34.77 -3.73 11.68
C HIS A 63 -34.36 -4.36 13.01
N ASP A 64 -34.71 -3.78 14.16
CA ASP A 64 -34.29 -4.24 15.49
C ASP A 64 -32.75 -4.37 15.65
N VAL A 65 -32.01 -3.41 15.08
CA VAL A 65 -30.54 -3.34 15.10
C VAL A 65 -30.09 -2.30 16.13
N HIS A 66 -29.28 -2.72 17.10
CA HIS A 66 -28.76 -1.85 18.16
C HIS A 66 -27.38 -1.26 17.82
N ALA A 67 -26.57 -1.97 17.05
CA ALA A 67 -25.35 -1.47 16.45
C ALA A 67 -25.21 -1.94 14.99
N TYR A 68 -24.75 -1.05 14.11
CA TYR A 68 -24.53 -1.36 12.70
C TYR A 68 -23.08 -1.06 12.33
N ILE A 69 -22.37 -2.05 11.75
CA ILE A 69 -20.95 -1.97 11.40
C ILE A 69 -20.82 -1.72 9.91
N VAL A 70 -20.07 -0.70 9.53
CA VAL A 70 -19.84 -0.30 8.13
C VAL A 70 -18.34 -0.27 7.82
N PRO A 71 -17.85 -1.10 6.88
CA PRO A 71 -16.45 -1.16 6.50
C PRO A 71 -16.13 -0.18 5.37
N SER A 72 -14.84 0.02 5.10
CA SER A 72 -14.35 0.72 3.91
C SER A 72 -14.30 -0.16 2.65
N THR A 73 -14.49 -1.46 2.77
CA THR A 73 -14.41 -2.44 1.68
C THR A 73 -15.71 -2.53 0.86
N ASP A 74 -15.57 -3.07 -0.36
CA ASP A 74 -16.69 -3.47 -1.22
C ASP A 74 -16.98 -4.98 -1.11
N ALA A 75 -17.85 -5.50 -2.00
CA ALA A 75 -18.21 -6.91 -2.06
C ALA A 75 -17.07 -7.85 -2.52
N HIS A 76 -15.92 -7.31 -2.86
CA HIS A 76 -14.74 -8.03 -3.36
C HIS A 76 -13.52 -7.84 -2.45
N MET A 77 -13.68 -7.22 -1.30
CA MET A 77 -12.60 -6.86 -0.37
C MET A 77 -11.55 -5.96 -1.02
N SER A 78 -11.96 -5.13 -1.99
CA SER A 78 -11.08 -4.17 -2.65
C SER A 78 -10.62 -3.08 -1.69
N GLU A 79 -9.36 -2.66 -1.79
CA GLU A 79 -8.83 -1.52 -1.03
C GLU A 79 -9.27 -0.20 -1.66
N TYR A 80 -9.09 -0.05 -2.97
CA TYR A 80 -9.66 1.05 -3.73
C TYR A 80 -11.03 0.62 -4.25
N ILE A 81 -12.02 1.47 -4.04
CA ILE A 81 -13.42 1.15 -4.33
C ILE A 81 -14.03 2.18 -5.28
N SER A 82 -15.12 1.81 -5.93
CA SER A 82 -15.90 2.76 -6.71
C SER A 82 -16.62 3.76 -5.81
N LYS A 83 -17.00 4.91 -6.38
CA LYS A 83 -17.82 5.91 -5.66
C LYS A 83 -19.14 5.33 -5.17
N ARG A 84 -19.68 4.33 -5.88
CA ARG A 84 -20.93 3.63 -5.52
C ARG A 84 -20.78 2.84 -4.22
N ASP A 85 -19.58 2.33 -3.92
CA ASP A 85 -19.29 1.48 -2.78
C ASP A 85 -18.66 2.25 -1.60
N ALA A 86 -18.43 3.55 -1.76
CA ALA A 86 -17.87 4.42 -0.73
C ALA A 86 -18.85 4.71 0.42
N ARG A 87 -19.44 3.65 1.00
CA ARG A 87 -20.45 3.74 2.07
C ARG A 87 -19.90 4.40 3.32
N LEU A 88 -18.70 4.00 3.75
CA LEU A 88 -18.02 4.59 4.89
C LEU A 88 -17.82 6.10 4.69
N GLY A 89 -17.28 6.48 3.53
CA GLY A 89 -17.04 7.89 3.19
C GLY A 89 -18.33 8.70 3.11
N TRP A 90 -19.38 8.15 2.51
CA TRP A 90 -20.67 8.81 2.46
C TRP A 90 -21.27 8.99 3.86
N LEU A 91 -21.22 7.96 4.71
CA LEU A 91 -21.81 8.00 6.05
C LEU A 91 -21.05 8.93 6.99
N THR A 92 -19.71 8.90 6.98
CA THR A 92 -18.86 9.56 7.98
C THR A 92 -18.21 10.86 7.49
N GLY A 93 -18.08 11.03 6.17
CA GLY A 93 -17.22 12.05 5.55
C GLY A 93 -15.75 11.63 5.43
N PHE A 94 -15.33 10.54 6.08
CA PHE A 94 -13.94 10.06 6.03
C PHE A 94 -13.62 9.36 4.72
N THR A 95 -12.59 9.82 4.01
CA THR A 95 -12.23 9.35 2.66
C THR A 95 -10.98 8.48 2.61
N GLY A 96 -10.38 8.13 3.75
CA GLY A 96 -9.23 7.19 3.79
C GLY A 96 -9.61 5.80 3.30
N SER A 97 -8.64 5.06 2.76
CA SER A 97 -8.87 3.73 2.15
C SER A 97 -9.10 2.61 3.16
N ALA A 98 -8.80 2.83 4.43
CA ALA A 98 -8.96 1.82 5.48
C ALA A 98 -9.67 2.38 6.72
N GLY A 99 -10.78 1.76 7.08
CA GLY A 99 -11.53 2.13 8.28
C GLY A 99 -12.78 1.30 8.47
N THR A 100 -13.30 1.36 9.68
CA THR A 100 -14.57 0.73 10.07
C THR A 100 -15.34 1.69 10.96
N SER A 101 -16.61 1.91 10.68
CA SER A 101 -17.48 2.68 11.59
C SER A 101 -18.51 1.78 12.25
N VAL A 102 -18.91 2.17 13.46
CA VAL A 102 -20.03 1.58 14.19
C VAL A 102 -20.97 2.68 14.61
N VAL A 103 -22.24 2.49 14.34
CA VAL A 103 -23.32 3.40 14.75
C VAL A 103 -24.25 2.67 15.72
N THR A 104 -24.54 3.30 16.85
CA THR A 104 -25.60 2.90 17.77
C THR A 104 -26.68 3.98 17.81
N GLN A 105 -27.73 3.81 18.63
CA GLN A 105 -28.82 4.78 18.69
C GLN A 105 -28.37 6.16 19.22
N ASP A 106 -27.31 6.22 20.02
CA ASP A 106 -26.84 7.43 20.69
C ASP A 106 -25.37 7.76 20.40
N LYS A 107 -24.57 6.82 19.92
CA LYS A 107 -23.14 6.99 19.64
C LYS A 107 -22.78 6.64 18.20
N ALA A 108 -21.64 7.15 17.74
CA ALA A 108 -21.03 6.75 16.49
C ALA A 108 -19.49 6.86 16.61
N ALA A 109 -18.76 5.89 16.10
CA ALA A 109 -17.31 5.88 16.16
C ALA A 109 -16.70 5.37 14.86
N LEU A 110 -15.49 5.87 14.55
CA LEU A 110 -14.67 5.44 13.41
C LEU A 110 -13.34 4.89 13.93
N TRP A 111 -12.99 3.68 13.51
CA TRP A 111 -11.68 3.06 13.70
C TRP A 111 -10.87 3.19 12.42
N THR A 112 -9.66 3.71 12.53
CA THR A 112 -8.70 3.73 11.44
C THR A 112 -7.27 3.67 11.98
N ASP A 113 -6.30 3.37 11.11
CA ASP A 113 -4.91 3.26 11.50
C ASP A 113 -4.16 4.61 11.46
N SER A 114 -2.90 4.59 11.89
CA SER A 114 -2.08 5.80 12.07
C SER A 114 -1.84 6.60 10.78
N ARG A 115 -1.98 5.99 9.62
CA ARG A 115 -1.86 6.67 8.31
C ARG A 115 -2.94 7.73 8.12
N TYR A 116 -4.08 7.58 8.77
CA TYR A 116 -5.30 8.38 8.54
C TYR A 116 -5.80 9.17 9.74
N TRP A 117 -5.18 9.10 10.92
CA TRP A 117 -5.73 9.76 12.12
C TRP A 117 -5.94 11.26 11.94
N THR A 118 -4.96 11.96 11.37
CA THR A 118 -5.09 13.40 11.14
C THR A 118 -6.11 13.71 10.04
N GLN A 119 -6.16 12.89 8.99
CA GLN A 119 -7.19 13.03 7.95
C GLN A 119 -8.59 12.86 8.55
N ALA A 120 -8.78 11.89 9.42
CA ALA A 120 -10.06 11.69 10.11
C ALA A 120 -10.46 12.91 10.96
N GLU A 121 -9.50 13.53 11.67
CA GLU A 121 -9.78 14.76 12.44
C GLU A 121 -10.10 15.99 11.55
N ARG A 122 -9.70 15.96 10.27
CA ARG A 122 -10.03 16.98 9.29
C ARG A 122 -11.39 16.78 8.62
N GLU A 123 -11.85 15.54 8.52
CA GLU A 123 -13.01 15.15 7.72
C GLU A 123 -14.25 14.81 8.52
N LEU A 124 -14.09 14.31 9.76
CA LEU A 124 -15.19 13.97 10.65
C LEU A 124 -15.80 15.22 11.31
N ASP A 125 -17.12 15.22 11.48
CA ASP A 125 -17.80 16.14 12.39
C ASP A 125 -17.81 15.61 13.85
N CYS A 126 -18.38 16.36 14.77
CA CYS A 126 -18.40 16.00 16.20
C CYS A 126 -19.45 14.94 16.58
N ASN A 127 -20.14 14.37 15.61
CA ASN A 127 -20.97 13.18 15.85
C ASN A 127 -20.13 11.89 15.97
N TRP A 128 -18.86 11.91 15.57
CA TRP A 128 -18.00 10.74 15.47
C TRP A 128 -16.89 10.75 16.50
N GLU A 129 -16.78 9.68 17.29
CA GLU A 129 -15.58 9.38 18.08
C GLU A 129 -14.50 8.80 17.15
N LEU A 130 -13.26 9.32 17.19
CA LEU A 130 -12.13 8.72 16.49
C LEU A 130 -11.42 7.72 17.40
N GLN A 131 -11.39 6.47 16.97
CA GLN A 131 -10.67 5.37 17.62
C GLN A 131 -9.35 5.10 16.89
N ARG A 132 -8.23 5.19 17.62
CA ARG A 132 -6.88 5.14 17.05
C ARG A 132 -6.29 3.72 17.06
N THR A 133 -7.07 2.77 16.60
CA THR A 133 -6.71 1.35 16.47
C THR A 133 -7.56 0.71 15.38
N THR A 134 -7.15 -0.45 14.90
CA THR A 134 -7.90 -1.24 13.90
C THR A 134 -8.29 -2.61 14.42
N TRP A 135 -8.00 -2.91 15.66
CA TRP A 135 -8.24 -4.25 16.23
C TRP A 135 -9.72 -4.50 16.44
N ILE A 136 -10.19 -5.64 15.97
CA ILE A 136 -11.58 -6.07 16.09
C ILE A 136 -11.99 -6.19 17.57
N GLU A 137 -11.08 -6.60 18.44
CA GLU A 137 -11.30 -6.65 19.89
C GLU A 137 -11.65 -5.28 20.46
N SER A 138 -10.98 -4.22 19.99
CA SER A 138 -11.29 -2.84 20.40
C SER A 138 -12.69 -2.42 19.94
N ILE A 139 -13.07 -2.76 18.72
CA ILE A 139 -14.42 -2.51 18.18
C ILE A 139 -15.46 -3.28 19.00
N ALA A 140 -15.21 -4.57 19.27
CA ALA A 140 -16.10 -5.41 20.05
C ALA A 140 -16.27 -4.89 21.50
N MET A 141 -15.20 -4.44 22.15
CA MET A 141 -15.25 -3.84 23.49
C MET A 141 -16.13 -2.58 23.50
N TRP A 142 -15.92 -1.67 22.55
CA TRP A 142 -16.74 -0.46 22.42
C TRP A 142 -18.21 -0.80 22.18
N ILE A 143 -18.51 -1.79 21.34
CA ILE A 143 -19.88 -2.28 21.11
C ILE A 143 -20.47 -2.84 22.41
N MET A 144 -19.72 -3.63 23.18
CA MET A 144 -20.19 -4.19 24.46
C MET A 144 -20.48 -3.12 25.52
N GLU A 145 -19.80 -1.99 25.48
CA GLU A 145 -20.08 -0.84 26.34
C GLU A 145 -21.31 -0.06 25.89
N ALA A 146 -21.51 0.07 24.57
CA ALA A 146 -22.57 0.90 24.00
C ALA A 146 -23.92 0.16 23.81
N VAL A 147 -23.90 -1.17 23.69
CA VAL A 147 -25.08 -2.01 23.40
C VAL A 147 -25.43 -2.86 24.63
N PRO A 148 -26.67 -2.86 25.10
CA PRO A 148 -27.08 -3.68 26.24
C PRO A 148 -27.01 -5.18 25.91
N VAL A 149 -26.91 -6.00 26.95
CA VAL A 149 -27.06 -7.46 26.85
C VAL A 149 -28.41 -7.80 26.21
N GLY A 150 -28.44 -8.73 25.28
CA GLY A 150 -29.60 -9.06 24.47
C GLY A 150 -29.75 -8.22 23.19
N GLY A 151 -28.90 -7.21 22.99
CA GLY A 151 -28.94 -6.36 21.80
C GLY A 151 -28.40 -7.05 20.53
N ASN A 152 -28.96 -6.67 19.39
CA ASN A 152 -28.56 -7.16 18.08
C ASN A 152 -27.52 -6.24 17.46
N ILE A 153 -26.40 -6.84 17.02
CA ILE A 153 -25.33 -6.19 16.26
C ILE A 153 -25.44 -6.70 14.84
N SER A 154 -25.45 -5.81 13.87
CA SER A 154 -25.64 -6.22 12.47
C SER A 154 -24.62 -5.58 11.53
N LEU A 155 -24.42 -6.24 10.42
CA LEU A 155 -23.59 -5.80 9.30
C LEU A 155 -24.07 -6.48 8.01
N ASP A 156 -23.68 -5.90 6.88
CA ASP A 156 -23.93 -6.50 5.56
C ASP A 156 -22.93 -7.66 5.33
N PRO A 157 -23.39 -8.91 5.27
CA PRO A 157 -22.50 -10.06 5.13
C PRO A 157 -21.75 -10.11 3.80
N PHE A 158 -22.18 -9.36 2.79
CA PHE A 158 -21.51 -9.25 1.50
C PHE A 158 -20.42 -8.18 1.44
N LEU A 159 -20.13 -7.51 2.56
CA LEU A 159 -19.04 -6.51 2.68
C LEU A 159 -17.94 -6.92 3.65
N PHE A 160 -18.03 -8.08 4.26
CA PHE A 160 -17.05 -8.60 5.21
C PHE A 160 -16.54 -9.96 4.76
N SER A 161 -15.22 -10.14 4.76
CA SER A 161 -14.61 -11.45 4.48
C SER A 161 -15.01 -12.47 5.54
N VAL A 162 -14.93 -13.76 5.18
CA VAL A 162 -15.14 -14.88 6.13
C VAL A 162 -14.22 -14.73 7.33
N ALA A 163 -12.94 -14.40 7.11
CA ALA A 163 -11.96 -14.20 8.18
C ALA A 163 -12.37 -13.07 9.13
N THR A 164 -12.81 -11.93 8.61
CA THR A 164 -13.26 -10.78 9.41
C THR A 164 -14.53 -11.09 10.17
N TRP A 165 -15.53 -11.73 9.54
CA TRP A 165 -16.74 -12.16 10.22
C TRP A 165 -16.45 -13.08 11.41
N ASN A 166 -15.58 -14.08 11.19
CA ASN A 166 -15.19 -15.02 12.24
C ASN A 166 -14.51 -14.31 13.42
N SER A 167 -13.68 -13.31 13.14
CA SER A 167 -13.03 -12.49 14.18
C SER A 167 -14.04 -11.70 15.01
N TYR A 168 -15.04 -11.07 14.39
CA TYR A 168 -16.14 -10.42 15.12
C TYR A 168 -16.97 -11.42 15.93
N SER A 169 -17.32 -12.55 15.34
CA SER A 169 -18.08 -13.60 16.01
C SER A 169 -17.34 -14.11 17.25
N GLN A 170 -16.03 -14.33 17.14
CA GLN A 170 -15.20 -14.75 18.26
C GLN A 170 -15.08 -13.66 19.34
N ALA A 171 -14.83 -12.41 18.96
CA ALA A 171 -14.68 -11.30 19.91
C ALA A 171 -15.97 -10.98 20.68
N LEU A 172 -17.13 -11.23 20.10
CA LEU A 172 -18.44 -11.03 20.73
C LEU A 172 -18.99 -12.29 21.41
N TYR A 173 -18.30 -13.43 21.29
CA TYR A 173 -18.74 -14.69 21.87
C TYR A 173 -18.88 -14.59 23.40
N GLY A 174 -20.00 -15.08 23.92
CA GLY A 174 -20.29 -15.03 25.36
C GLY A 174 -20.66 -13.65 25.92
N SER A 175 -20.70 -12.61 25.10
CA SER A 175 -21.06 -11.24 25.53
C SER A 175 -22.53 -11.06 25.80
N GLY A 176 -23.37 -12.03 25.45
CA GLY A 176 -24.84 -11.93 25.52
C GLY A 176 -25.47 -11.03 24.47
N ARG A 177 -24.70 -10.61 23.43
CA ARG A 177 -25.18 -9.88 22.25
C ARG A 177 -25.15 -10.82 21.05
N THR A 178 -26.01 -10.56 20.07
CA THR A 178 -26.14 -11.40 18.88
C THR A 178 -25.59 -10.69 17.65
N LEU A 179 -24.64 -11.32 16.95
CA LEU A 179 -24.15 -10.85 15.66
C LEU A 179 -25.05 -11.43 14.54
N LEU A 180 -25.74 -10.58 13.80
CA LEU A 180 -26.71 -10.96 12.79
C LEU A 180 -26.28 -10.48 11.40
N PRO A 181 -26.21 -11.36 10.39
CA PRO A 181 -26.04 -10.95 9.02
C PRO A 181 -27.34 -10.32 8.52
N LEU A 182 -27.25 -9.13 7.94
CA LEU A 182 -28.38 -8.44 7.34
C LEU A 182 -28.06 -8.15 5.87
N GLU A 183 -28.64 -8.92 4.97
CA GLU A 183 -28.39 -8.80 3.51
C GLU A 183 -28.85 -7.43 2.95
N THR A 184 -29.84 -6.81 3.57
CA THR A 184 -30.25 -5.45 3.24
C THR A 184 -29.24 -4.46 3.83
N ASN A 185 -28.50 -3.76 2.99
CA ASN A 185 -27.57 -2.75 3.45
C ASN A 185 -28.31 -1.50 3.90
N LEU A 186 -28.22 -1.17 5.20
CA LEU A 186 -28.94 -0.05 5.78
C LEU A 186 -28.41 1.32 5.31
N VAL A 187 -27.12 1.41 4.98
CA VAL A 187 -26.54 2.65 4.42
C VAL A 187 -27.07 2.87 3.01
N ASP A 188 -27.16 1.82 2.19
CA ASP A 188 -27.70 1.90 0.83
C ASP A 188 -29.15 2.36 0.85
N GLN A 189 -29.96 1.90 1.80
CA GLN A 189 -31.35 2.36 1.97
C GLN A 189 -31.44 3.86 2.26
N VAL A 190 -30.57 4.37 3.12
CA VAL A 190 -30.55 5.79 3.49
C VAL A 190 -29.97 6.64 2.37
N TRP A 191 -28.95 6.14 1.67
CA TRP A 191 -28.34 6.83 0.53
C TRP A 191 -29.32 6.99 -0.64
N GLY A 192 -30.12 5.93 -0.88
CA GLY A 192 -31.22 5.95 -1.84
C GLY A 192 -30.76 6.32 -3.26
N ASP A 193 -31.56 7.13 -3.93
CA ASP A 193 -31.34 7.54 -5.33
C ASP A 193 -30.11 8.43 -5.54
N GLN A 194 -29.50 8.95 -4.47
CA GLN A 194 -28.25 9.71 -4.52
C GLN A 194 -27.02 8.81 -4.65
N ARG A 195 -27.15 7.51 -4.45
CA ARG A 195 -26.07 6.56 -4.62
C ARG A 195 -25.65 6.50 -6.09
N PRO A 196 -24.34 6.62 -6.40
CA PRO A 196 -23.87 6.58 -7.78
C PRO A 196 -24.31 5.30 -8.52
N SER A 197 -24.58 5.42 -9.81
CA SER A 197 -24.88 4.27 -10.66
C SER A 197 -23.66 3.33 -10.77
N PRO A 198 -23.88 2.04 -11.08
CA PRO A 198 -22.79 1.12 -11.39
C PRO A 198 -21.90 1.66 -12.52
N SER A 199 -20.64 1.24 -12.54
CA SER A 199 -19.74 1.56 -13.63
C SER A 199 -20.25 0.94 -14.95
N SER A 200 -19.99 1.64 -16.04
CA SER A 200 -20.26 1.18 -17.41
C SER A 200 -18.98 1.03 -18.23
N SER A 201 -17.84 0.89 -17.57
CA SER A 201 -16.56 0.77 -18.26
C SER A 201 -16.48 -0.53 -19.08
N LYS A 202 -15.68 -0.48 -20.15
CA LYS A 202 -15.52 -1.64 -21.04
C LYS A 202 -14.47 -2.59 -20.50
N ILE A 203 -14.76 -3.88 -20.58
CA ILE A 203 -13.78 -4.93 -20.34
C ILE A 203 -12.98 -5.11 -21.63
N TYR A 204 -11.64 -5.17 -21.49
CA TYR A 204 -10.73 -5.38 -22.62
C TYR A 204 -9.72 -6.47 -22.33
N SER A 205 -9.26 -7.14 -23.40
CA SER A 205 -8.21 -8.16 -23.30
C SER A 205 -6.84 -7.50 -23.24
N LEU A 206 -6.02 -7.94 -22.31
CA LEU A 206 -4.61 -7.57 -22.29
C LEU A 206 -3.88 -8.35 -23.41
N PRO A 207 -3.16 -7.69 -24.33
CA PRO A 207 -2.43 -8.35 -25.39
C PRO A 207 -1.42 -9.39 -24.85
N ALA A 208 -1.24 -10.49 -25.59
CA ALA A 208 -0.35 -11.59 -25.21
C ALA A 208 1.09 -11.16 -24.89
N ALA A 209 1.55 -10.08 -25.53
CA ALA A 209 2.87 -9.48 -25.28
C ALA A 209 3.05 -9.03 -23.81
N PHE A 210 1.95 -8.79 -23.06
CA PHE A 210 1.97 -8.32 -21.68
C PHE A 210 1.57 -9.38 -20.63
N THR A 211 1.33 -10.62 -21.04
CA THR A 211 0.82 -11.65 -20.12
C THR A 211 1.78 -12.81 -19.86
N GLY A 212 2.63 -13.12 -20.83
CA GLY A 212 3.59 -14.22 -20.78
C GLY A 212 2.98 -15.62 -20.74
N SER A 213 1.68 -15.74 -20.47
CA SER A 213 0.92 -17.00 -20.44
C SER A 213 -0.50 -16.73 -20.91
N SER A 214 -1.05 -17.65 -21.70
CA SER A 214 -2.45 -17.59 -22.09
C SER A 214 -3.37 -17.87 -20.91
N TRP A 215 -4.61 -17.38 -20.97
CA TRP A 215 -5.61 -17.68 -19.94
C TRP A 215 -5.92 -19.17 -19.86
N GLN A 216 -5.82 -19.90 -20.99
CA GLN A 216 -6.01 -21.34 -21.04
C GLN A 216 -4.93 -22.09 -20.24
N GLU A 217 -3.67 -21.67 -20.38
CA GLU A 217 -2.56 -22.22 -19.60
C GLU A 217 -2.72 -21.92 -18.11
N LYS A 218 -3.15 -20.71 -17.76
CA LYS A 218 -3.44 -20.33 -16.36
C LYS A 218 -4.56 -21.18 -15.78
N VAL A 219 -5.67 -21.37 -16.49
CA VAL A 219 -6.77 -22.26 -16.09
C VAL A 219 -6.31 -23.70 -15.92
N ALA A 220 -5.51 -24.22 -16.85
CA ALA A 220 -4.94 -25.56 -16.75
C ALA A 220 -4.08 -25.72 -15.49
N GLY A 221 -3.25 -24.73 -15.18
CA GLY A 221 -2.43 -24.72 -13.96
C GLY A 221 -3.26 -24.74 -12.67
N ILE A 222 -4.35 -23.97 -12.60
CA ILE A 222 -5.25 -23.99 -11.44
C ILE A 222 -5.97 -25.35 -11.32
N ARG A 223 -6.45 -25.93 -12.43
CA ARG A 223 -7.05 -27.27 -12.43
C ARG A 223 -6.08 -28.35 -11.98
N GLN A 224 -4.82 -28.23 -12.37
CA GLN A 224 -3.78 -29.14 -11.88
C GLN A 224 -3.62 -29.05 -10.36
N GLN A 225 -3.64 -27.84 -9.78
CA GLN A 225 -3.62 -27.68 -8.32
C GLN A 225 -4.86 -28.29 -7.66
N MET A 226 -6.06 -28.14 -8.26
CA MET A 226 -7.27 -28.80 -7.77
C MET A 226 -7.15 -30.32 -7.75
N GLU A 227 -6.59 -30.92 -8.81
CA GLU A 227 -6.38 -32.38 -8.91
C GLU A 227 -5.34 -32.90 -7.89
N GLN A 228 -4.29 -32.11 -7.66
CA GLN A 228 -3.20 -32.46 -6.72
C GLN A 228 -3.58 -32.23 -5.26
N HIS A 229 -4.58 -31.42 -4.99
CA HIS A 229 -5.02 -31.15 -3.63
C HIS A 229 -5.61 -32.40 -2.98
N VAL A 230 -5.28 -32.64 -1.71
CA VAL A 230 -5.71 -33.85 -0.96
C VAL A 230 -7.23 -34.05 -0.99
N ARG A 231 -8.01 -32.96 -0.89
CA ARG A 231 -9.48 -33.00 -0.93
C ARG A 231 -10.08 -32.96 -2.33
N ARG A 232 -9.28 -32.80 -3.37
CA ARG A 232 -9.68 -32.73 -4.79
C ARG A 232 -10.94 -31.89 -5.02
N PRO A 233 -10.91 -30.58 -4.77
CA PRO A 233 -12.05 -29.72 -4.93
C PRO A 233 -12.57 -29.76 -6.38
N THR A 234 -13.88 -29.67 -6.55
CA THR A 234 -14.53 -29.70 -7.86
C THR A 234 -14.67 -28.32 -8.48
N ALA A 235 -14.56 -27.27 -7.66
CA ALA A 235 -14.59 -25.86 -8.11
C ALA A 235 -13.72 -24.98 -7.22
N VAL A 236 -13.31 -23.83 -7.82
CA VAL A 236 -12.72 -22.69 -7.12
C VAL A 236 -13.66 -21.50 -7.32
N LEU A 237 -14.04 -20.85 -6.21
CA LEU A 237 -14.79 -19.58 -6.24
C LEU A 237 -13.80 -18.42 -6.10
N LEU A 238 -13.78 -17.52 -7.09
CA LEU A 238 -12.95 -16.33 -7.11
C LEU A 238 -13.82 -15.09 -6.83
N SER A 239 -13.48 -14.36 -5.81
CA SER A 239 -14.16 -13.14 -5.37
C SER A 239 -13.33 -11.88 -5.54
N GLY A 240 -12.00 -11.92 -5.36
CA GLY A 240 -11.12 -10.80 -5.62
C GLY A 240 -11.15 -10.39 -7.10
N LEU A 241 -11.31 -9.11 -7.39
CA LEU A 241 -11.46 -8.64 -8.77
C LEU A 241 -10.20 -8.90 -9.61
N GLU A 242 -9.04 -8.79 -9.00
CA GLU A 242 -7.76 -9.06 -9.62
C GLU A 242 -7.53 -10.54 -9.95
N GLU A 243 -8.20 -11.46 -9.24
CA GLU A 243 -8.11 -12.89 -9.51
C GLU A 243 -8.70 -13.24 -10.88
N THR A 244 -9.92 -12.78 -11.13
CA THR A 244 -10.60 -12.97 -12.42
C THR A 244 -9.87 -12.23 -13.54
N ALA A 245 -9.45 -10.98 -13.30
CA ALA A 245 -8.72 -10.19 -14.28
C ALA A 245 -7.41 -10.85 -14.70
N TRP A 246 -6.62 -11.35 -13.74
CA TRP A 246 -5.37 -12.06 -14.02
C TRP A 246 -5.61 -13.40 -14.71
N LEU A 247 -6.58 -14.19 -14.23
CA LEU A 247 -6.83 -15.53 -14.75
C LEU A 247 -7.19 -15.52 -16.22
N PHE A 248 -8.04 -14.58 -16.65
CA PHE A 248 -8.53 -14.49 -18.02
C PHE A 248 -7.78 -13.48 -18.90
N ASN A 249 -6.72 -12.86 -18.39
CA ASN A 249 -5.99 -11.79 -19.07
C ASN A 249 -6.91 -10.63 -19.51
N LEU A 250 -7.88 -10.30 -18.68
CA LEU A 250 -8.84 -9.21 -18.89
C LEU A 250 -8.56 -8.05 -17.95
N ARG A 251 -8.89 -6.85 -18.39
CA ARG A 251 -8.80 -5.62 -17.58
C ARG A 251 -10.06 -4.78 -17.80
N GLY A 252 -10.30 -3.83 -16.92
CA GLY A 252 -11.39 -2.86 -16.99
C GLY A 252 -11.08 -1.65 -16.10
N ASP A 253 -11.98 -0.69 -16.04
CA ASP A 253 -11.76 0.57 -15.34
C ASP A 253 -12.93 0.88 -14.38
N ASP A 254 -13.48 -0.14 -13.70
CA ASP A 254 -14.61 0.02 -12.77
C ASP A 254 -14.17 0.65 -11.43
N ILE A 255 -12.91 0.50 -11.08
CA ILE A 255 -12.32 1.02 -9.86
C ILE A 255 -11.21 2.02 -10.21
N PRO A 256 -11.08 3.15 -9.48
CA PRO A 256 -9.94 4.05 -9.65
C PRO A 256 -8.61 3.32 -9.42
N TYR A 257 -7.60 3.65 -10.21
CA TYR A 257 -6.20 3.21 -10.06
C TYR A 257 -5.92 1.72 -10.32
N ASN A 258 -6.90 0.84 -10.17
CA ASN A 258 -6.76 -0.60 -10.35
C ASN A 258 -7.53 -1.02 -11.62
N PRO A 259 -6.87 -1.58 -12.66
CA PRO A 259 -7.49 -1.88 -13.94
C PRO A 259 -8.31 -3.17 -13.90
N VAL A 260 -9.32 -3.21 -13.06
CA VAL A 260 -10.20 -4.36 -12.82
C VAL A 260 -11.65 -4.02 -13.14
N PHE A 261 -12.50 -5.02 -13.12
CA PHE A 261 -13.93 -4.91 -13.37
C PHE A 261 -14.70 -5.81 -12.41
N TYR A 262 -15.93 -5.41 -12.08
CA TYR A 262 -16.78 -6.18 -11.17
C TYR A 262 -17.08 -7.54 -11.74
N SER A 263 -16.65 -8.59 -11.05
CA SER A 263 -16.82 -9.96 -11.49
C SER A 263 -16.69 -10.97 -10.36
N TYR A 264 -17.35 -12.11 -10.54
CA TYR A 264 -17.07 -13.35 -9.81
C TYR A 264 -16.76 -14.46 -10.81
N THR A 265 -15.95 -15.43 -10.43
CA THR A 265 -15.68 -16.61 -11.25
C THR A 265 -15.92 -17.88 -10.45
N LEU A 266 -16.65 -18.81 -11.01
CA LEU A 266 -16.73 -20.20 -10.55
C LEU A 266 -16.03 -21.08 -11.58
N LEU A 267 -14.78 -21.44 -11.30
CA LEU A 267 -13.97 -22.34 -12.11
C LEU A 267 -14.18 -23.77 -11.65
N THR A 268 -14.75 -24.63 -12.50
CA THR A 268 -14.88 -26.04 -12.19
C THR A 268 -13.80 -26.88 -12.85
N ASN A 269 -13.64 -28.14 -12.42
CA ASN A 269 -12.71 -29.07 -13.01
C ASN A 269 -13.05 -29.47 -14.46
N THR A 270 -14.31 -29.34 -14.88
CA THR A 270 -14.81 -29.76 -16.19
C THR A 270 -15.29 -28.61 -17.09
N SER A 271 -15.59 -27.46 -16.52
CA SER A 271 -16.08 -26.28 -17.26
C SER A 271 -15.61 -25.01 -16.56
N ILE A 272 -15.60 -23.90 -17.30
CA ILE A 272 -15.52 -22.58 -16.70
C ILE A 272 -16.95 -22.07 -16.63
N ARG A 273 -17.64 -22.45 -15.56
CA ARG A 273 -18.95 -21.89 -15.31
C ARG A 273 -18.79 -20.53 -14.69
N CYS A 274 -19.16 -19.58 -15.50
CA CYS A 274 -19.65 -18.31 -15.10
C CYS A 274 -18.58 -17.32 -14.69
N LEU A 275 -18.21 -16.55 -15.66
CA LEU A 275 -17.78 -15.19 -15.45
C LEU A 275 -19.04 -14.37 -15.22
N PHE A 276 -19.32 -13.99 -13.98
CA PHE A 276 -20.41 -13.09 -13.62
C PHE A 276 -19.92 -11.66 -13.78
N VAL A 277 -20.49 -10.89 -14.69
CA VAL A 277 -20.03 -9.55 -15.04
C VAL A 277 -21.23 -8.61 -15.15
N GLU A 278 -21.07 -7.37 -14.67
CA GLU A 278 -22.11 -6.36 -14.77
C GLU A 278 -22.21 -5.81 -16.19
N GLY A 279 -23.44 -5.66 -16.70
CA GLY A 279 -23.71 -4.96 -17.96
C GLY A 279 -23.24 -5.65 -19.23
N VAL A 280 -23.07 -6.97 -19.24
CA VAL A 280 -22.77 -7.72 -20.47
C VAL A 280 -24.01 -7.75 -21.36
N THR A 281 -24.19 -6.71 -22.15
CA THR A 281 -25.06 -6.80 -23.35
C THR A 281 -24.33 -7.66 -24.36
N ALA A 282 -24.95 -8.79 -24.73
CA ALA A 282 -24.44 -9.68 -25.76
C ALA A 282 -24.13 -8.89 -27.04
N GLY A 283 -22.89 -8.68 -27.35
CA GLY A 283 -22.49 -8.05 -28.60
C GLY A 283 -21.21 -7.22 -28.61
N ALA A 284 -20.54 -7.01 -27.50
CA ALA A 284 -19.41 -6.09 -27.50
C ALA A 284 -18.08 -6.75 -27.13
N GLY A 285 -17.17 -6.82 -28.06
CA GLY A 285 -15.74 -6.82 -27.84
C GLY A 285 -15.14 -8.13 -27.28
N SER A 286 -14.08 -7.99 -26.52
CA SER A 286 -13.18 -9.04 -26.04
C SER A 286 -13.81 -10.10 -25.11
N ALA A 287 -14.87 -9.79 -24.38
CA ALA A 287 -15.60 -10.80 -23.59
C ALA A 287 -16.37 -11.79 -24.49
N GLY A 288 -16.85 -11.34 -25.66
CA GLY A 288 -17.48 -12.22 -26.66
C GLY A 288 -16.52 -13.26 -27.26
N SER A 289 -15.20 -12.98 -27.26
CA SER A 289 -14.21 -13.94 -27.75
C SER A 289 -14.01 -15.15 -26.81
N LEU A 290 -14.40 -15.04 -25.54
CA LEU A 290 -14.32 -16.13 -24.56
C LEU A 290 -15.46 -17.14 -24.73
N SER A 291 -16.61 -16.74 -25.28
CA SER A 291 -17.81 -17.58 -25.37
C SER A 291 -18.18 -18.02 -26.79
N SER A 292 -17.56 -17.47 -27.84
CA SER A 292 -17.93 -17.78 -29.22
C SER A 292 -17.42 -19.14 -29.67
N GLY A 293 -18.31 -20.13 -29.70
CA GLY A 293 -18.11 -21.37 -30.45
C GLY A 293 -17.21 -22.43 -29.85
N CYS A 294 -17.03 -22.48 -28.54
CA CYS A 294 -16.19 -23.49 -27.92
C CYS A 294 -16.99 -24.62 -27.24
N PRO A 295 -17.03 -25.82 -27.82
CA PRO A 295 -17.43 -27.01 -27.09
C PRO A 295 -16.27 -27.50 -26.20
N GLY A 296 -16.48 -27.67 -24.90
CA GLY A 296 -15.53 -28.35 -24.03
C GLY A 296 -15.14 -27.62 -22.75
N PRO A 297 -14.11 -28.13 -22.05
CA PRO A 297 -13.77 -27.69 -20.68
C PRO A 297 -13.18 -26.28 -20.58
N LEU A 298 -12.91 -25.63 -21.71
CA LEU A 298 -12.43 -24.24 -21.78
C LEU A 298 -13.51 -23.23 -22.19
N CYS A 299 -14.79 -23.65 -22.27
CA CYS A 299 -15.88 -22.74 -22.52
C CYS A 299 -16.18 -21.88 -21.30
N VAL A 300 -16.12 -20.56 -21.47
CA VAL A 300 -16.50 -19.57 -20.47
C VAL A 300 -17.97 -19.21 -20.68
N GLU A 301 -18.80 -19.49 -19.68
CA GLU A 301 -20.20 -19.12 -19.68
C GLU A 301 -20.37 -17.76 -19.01
N LEU A 302 -20.79 -16.74 -19.77
CA LEU A 302 -21.05 -15.41 -19.23
C LEU A 302 -22.41 -15.36 -18.54
N ARG A 303 -22.47 -14.76 -17.36
CA ARG A 303 -23.67 -14.59 -16.54
C ARG A 303 -23.78 -13.16 -16.03
N GLU A 304 -24.99 -12.74 -15.72
CA GLU A 304 -25.23 -11.48 -15.03
C GLU A 304 -24.64 -11.50 -13.62
N TYR A 305 -23.99 -10.41 -13.22
CA TYR A 305 -23.29 -10.26 -11.95
C TYR A 305 -24.14 -10.65 -10.74
N GLY A 306 -25.38 -10.17 -10.67
CA GLY A 306 -26.31 -10.45 -9.56
C GLY A 306 -26.76 -11.90 -9.44
N GLN A 307 -26.46 -12.75 -10.42
CA GLN A 307 -26.87 -14.16 -10.41
C GLN A 307 -25.91 -15.08 -9.66
N VAL A 308 -24.78 -14.57 -9.15
CA VAL A 308 -23.74 -15.39 -8.50
C VAL A 308 -24.29 -16.23 -7.35
N SER A 309 -25.10 -15.62 -6.47
CA SER A 309 -25.67 -16.32 -5.31
C SER A 309 -26.63 -17.44 -5.70
N ALA A 310 -27.53 -17.16 -6.66
CA ALA A 310 -28.49 -18.17 -7.14
C ALA A 310 -27.79 -19.34 -7.85
N HIS A 311 -26.75 -19.01 -8.63
CA HIS A 311 -25.97 -20.00 -9.35
C HIS A 311 -25.16 -20.89 -8.38
N LEU A 312 -24.55 -20.28 -7.37
CA LEU A 312 -23.80 -20.99 -6.35
C LEU A 312 -24.68 -21.93 -5.52
N ARG A 313 -25.89 -21.49 -5.13
CA ARG A 313 -26.90 -22.38 -4.50
C ARG A 313 -27.24 -23.58 -5.37
N ASN A 314 -27.47 -23.36 -6.66
CA ASN A 314 -27.79 -24.45 -7.59
C ASN A 314 -26.58 -25.41 -7.77
N TYR A 315 -25.37 -24.90 -7.90
CA TYR A 315 -24.16 -25.70 -8.05
C TYR A 315 -23.94 -26.61 -6.83
N THR A 316 -24.16 -26.07 -5.64
CA THR A 316 -23.96 -26.80 -4.37
C THR A 316 -25.03 -27.83 -4.04
N LEU A 317 -26.10 -27.99 -4.87
CA LEU A 317 -27.01 -29.13 -4.76
C LEU A 317 -26.36 -30.45 -5.16
N GLY A 318 -25.34 -30.42 -6.04
CA GLY A 318 -24.59 -31.60 -6.46
C GLY A 318 -23.60 -32.10 -5.41
N ASP A 319 -22.94 -33.22 -5.72
CA ASP A 319 -21.80 -33.75 -4.94
C ASP A 319 -20.53 -32.97 -5.36
N VAL A 320 -20.25 -31.90 -4.64
CA VAL A 320 -19.20 -30.92 -4.99
C VAL A 320 -18.43 -30.46 -3.76
N THR A 321 -17.20 -30.02 -3.99
CA THR A 321 -16.37 -29.32 -3.00
C THR A 321 -15.88 -28.01 -3.62
N VAL A 322 -16.17 -26.89 -2.97
CA VAL A 322 -15.82 -25.53 -3.41
C VAL A 322 -14.63 -25.03 -2.60
N TRP A 323 -13.55 -24.70 -3.31
CA TRP A 323 -12.35 -24.10 -2.75
C TRP A 323 -12.46 -22.57 -2.81
N LEU A 324 -12.25 -21.91 -1.69
CA LEU A 324 -12.30 -20.45 -1.60
C LEU A 324 -11.23 -19.90 -0.65
N GLY A 325 -10.86 -18.62 -0.86
CA GLY A 325 -10.00 -17.85 0.03
C GLY A 325 -10.82 -17.08 1.06
N THR A 326 -10.59 -17.32 2.36
CA THR A 326 -11.38 -16.71 3.44
C THR A 326 -11.09 -15.22 3.62
N GLU A 327 -9.94 -14.72 3.15
CA GLU A 327 -9.59 -13.30 3.21
C GLU A 327 -10.34 -12.45 2.17
N TYR A 328 -10.76 -13.03 1.05
CA TYR A 328 -11.39 -12.33 -0.08
C TYR A 328 -12.83 -12.73 -0.37
N THR A 329 -13.24 -13.92 0.08
CA THR A 329 -14.63 -14.35 -0.07
C THR A 329 -15.47 -13.74 1.05
N THR A 330 -16.61 -13.14 0.70
CA THR A 330 -17.51 -12.56 1.68
C THR A 330 -18.29 -13.64 2.41
N TYR A 331 -18.64 -13.33 3.67
CA TYR A 331 -19.44 -14.26 4.50
C TYR A 331 -20.81 -14.54 3.87
N GLY A 332 -21.39 -13.58 3.14
CA GLY A 332 -22.64 -13.75 2.42
C GLY A 332 -22.57 -14.84 1.34
N LEU A 333 -21.50 -14.91 0.56
CA LEU A 333 -21.28 -16.00 -0.40
C LEU A 333 -20.93 -17.32 0.28
N TYR A 334 -20.06 -17.27 1.28
CA TYR A 334 -19.67 -18.42 2.08
C TYR A 334 -20.87 -19.13 2.71
N GLY A 335 -21.80 -18.38 3.30
CA GLY A 335 -23.01 -18.91 3.95
C GLY A 335 -23.98 -19.62 3.00
N ILE A 336 -23.82 -19.47 1.68
CA ILE A 336 -24.60 -20.19 0.68
C ILE A 336 -24.14 -21.65 0.55
N ILE A 337 -22.85 -21.92 0.79
CA ILE A 337 -22.23 -23.23 0.58
C ILE A 337 -22.37 -24.06 1.85
N PRO A 338 -22.96 -25.29 1.77
CA PRO A 338 -22.97 -26.21 2.91
C PRO A 338 -21.57 -26.49 3.44
N GLN A 339 -21.39 -26.49 4.75
CA GLN A 339 -20.08 -26.57 5.38
C GLN A 339 -19.26 -27.82 5.00
N GLU A 340 -19.93 -28.95 4.79
CA GLU A 340 -19.30 -30.18 4.34
C GLU A 340 -18.73 -30.11 2.92
N LYS A 341 -19.16 -29.11 2.14
CA LYS A 341 -18.73 -28.85 0.76
C LYS A 341 -17.69 -27.74 0.64
N LEU A 342 -17.27 -27.16 1.74
CA LEU A 342 -16.28 -26.10 1.78
C LEU A 342 -14.86 -26.67 1.87
N LEU A 343 -13.95 -26.09 1.08
CA LEU A 343 -12.51 -26.16 1.27
C LEU A 343 -12.01 -24.73 1.48
N GLU A 344 -11.58 -24.45 2.70
CA GLU A 344 -11.19 -23.12 3.15
C GLU A 344 -9.67 -23.02 3.25
N GLU A 345 -9.12 -22.00 2.63
CA GLU A 345 -7.75 -21.53 2.84
C GLU A 345 -7.76 -20.01 2.96
N SER A 346 -6.71 -19.39 3.49
CA SER A 346 -6.65 -17.93 3.59
C SER A 346 -6.74 -17.27 2.22
N TYR A 347 -6.06 -17.84 1.23
CA TYR A 347 -6.01 -17.34 -0.14
C TYR A 347 -6.37 -18.43 -1.15
N SER A 348 -7.01 -18.04 -2.24
CA SER A 348 -7.31 -18.96 -3.33
C SER A 348 -6.05 -19.41 -4.07
N PRO A 349 -6.08 -20.52 -4.83
CA PRO A 349 -4.94 -20.93 -5.65
C PRO A 349 -4.60 -19.92 -6.75
N VAL A 350 -5.55 -19.09 -7.20
CA VAL A 350 -5.31 -18.02 -8.17
C VAL A 350 -4.53 -16.88 -7.53
N MET A 351 -4.88 -16.47 -6.31
CA MET A 351 -4.19 -15.41 -5.57
C MET A 351 -2.70 -15.74 -5.37
N THR A 352 -2.41 -16.97 -4.97
CA THR A 352 -1.03 -17.43 -4.78
C THR A 352 -0.27 -17.61 -6.09
N ALA A 353 -0.93 -18.11 -7.15
CA ALA A 353 -0.31 -18.27 -8.46
C ALA A 353 0.05 -16.92 -9.10
N LYS A 354 -0.86 -15.93 -9.00
CA LYS A 354 -0.69 -14.56 -9.49
C LYS A 354 0.49 -13.84 -8.82
N ALA A 355 0.74 -14.12 -7.56
CA ALA A 355 1.81 -13.48 -6.78
C ALA A 355 3.21 -13.83 -7.31
N VAL A 356 3.39 -15.00 -7.92
CA VAL A 356 4.65 -15.46 -8.51
C VAL A 356 4.63 -15.14 -10.01
N LYS A 357 5.33 -14.08 -10.41
CA LYS A 357 5.37 -13.62 -11.79
C LYS A 357 6.20 -14.58 -12.66
N ASN A 358 5.67 -14.91 -13.84
CA ASN A 358 6.42 -15.69 -14.82
C ASN A 358 7.61 -14.87 -15.39
N ALA A 359 8.50 -15.51 -16.14
CA ALA A 359 9.72 -14.88 -16.64
C ALA A 359 9.43 -13.64 -17.52
N GLN A 360 8.39 -13.68 -18.33
CA GLN A 360 8.00 -12.54 -19.17
C GLN A 360 7.41 -11.39 -18.35
N GLU A 361 6.53 -11.68 -17.39
CA GLU A 361 5.99 -10.67 -16.47
C GLU A 361 7.11 -9.98 -15.67
N GLN A 362 8.14 -10.73 -15.26
CA GLN A 362 9.30 -10.17 -14.56
C GLN A 362 10.06 -9.17 -15.45
N GLU A 363 10.32 -9.51 -16.70
CA GLU A 363 11.00 -8.60 -17.66
C GLU A 363 10.16 -7.37 -17.98
N LEU A 364 8.85 -7.54 -18.14
CA LEU A 364 7.91 -6.45 -18.37
C LEU A 364 7.89 -5.47 -17.19
N LEU A 365 7.86 -5.97 -15.95
CA LEU A 365 7.94 -5.13 -14.75
C LEU A 365 9.28 -4.39 -14.66
N ARG A 366 10.42 -5.04 -15.01
CA ARG A 366 11.72 -4.35 -15.09
C ARG A 366 11.68 -3.22 -16.10
N ALA A 367 11.10 -3.46 -17.28
CA ALA A 367 11.00 -2.45 -18.35
C ALA A 367 10.08 -1.28 -17.95
N ALA A 368 8.96 -1.57 -17.30
CA ALA A 368 8.06 -0.53 -16.78
C ALA A 368 8.76 0.37 -15.75
N HIS A 369 9.55 -0.22 -14.85
CA HIS A 369 10.31 0.55 -13.85
C HIS A 369 11.43 1.41 -14.46
N VAL A 370 12.01 1.03 -15.58
CA VAL A 370 12.97 1.88 -16.31
C VAL A 370 12.28 3.13 -16.85
N ARG A 371 11.11 2.99 -17.50
CA ARG A 371 10.37 4.14 -18.03
C ARG A 371 9.78 5.00 -16.92
N ASP A 372 9.31 4.38 -15.85
CA ASP A 372 8.84 5.10 -14.66
C ASP A 372 9.96 5.93 -14.03
N ALA A 373 11.17 5.37 -13.95
CA ALA A 373 12.35 6.08 -13.46
C ALA A 373 12.66 7.34 -14.31
N VAL A 374 12.47 7.28 -15.63
CA VAL A 374 12.62 8.46 -16.48
C VAL A 374 11.67 9.57 -16.05
N ALA A 375 10.39 9.27 -15.84
CA ALA A 375 9.42 10.26 -15.38
C ALA A 375 9.77 10.84 -14.01
N VAL A 376 10.21 10.03 -13.07
CA VAL A 376 10.61 10.48 -11.72
C VAL A 376 11.88 11.33 -11.77
N ILE A 377 12.86 10.99 -12.61
CA ILE A 377 14.09 11.79 -12.79
C ILE A 377 13.76 13.15 -13.42
N GLN A 378 12.88 13.19 -14.42
CA GLN A 378 12.39 14.45 -14.96
C GLN A 378 11.73 15.31 -13.88
N TYR A 379 10.95 14.68 -13.01
CA TYR A 379 10.29 15.36 -11.90
C TYR A 379 11.28 15.92 -10.88
N LEU A 380 12.29 15.14 -10.49
CA LEU A 380 13.31 15.58 -9.54
C LEU A 380 14.10 16.78 -10.08
N LEU A 381 14.52 16.75 -11.34
CA LEU A 381 15.21 17.86 -11.98
C LEU A 381 14.31 19.11 -12.11
N TRP A 382 13.03 18.91 -12.43
CA TRP A 382 12.06 19.99 -12.46
C TRP A 382 11.86 20.64 -11.09
N LEU A 383 11.79 19.84 -10.01
CA LEU A 383 11.67 20.34 -8.64
C LEU A 383 12.90 21.17 -8.24
N GLU A 384 14.12 20.73 -8.55
CA GLU A 384 15.34 21.48 -8.27
C GLU A 384 15.34 22.88 -8.90
N LYS A 385 14.75 23.02 -10.09
CA LYS A 385 14.66 24.29 -10.80
C LYS A 385 13.54 25.20 -10.30
N THR A 386 12.43 24.63 -9.89
CA THR A 386 11.19 25.38 -9.67
C THR A 386 10.87 25.64 -8.20
N VAL A 387 11.26 24.76 -7.28
CA VAL A 387 11.01 24.94 -5.84
C VAL A 387 11.68 26.20 -5.28
N PRO A 388 12.93 26.55 -5.64
CA PRO A 388 13.53 27.80 -5.18
C PRO A 388 12.81 29.07 -5.67
N GLN A 389 11.98 28.95 -6.70
CA GLN A 389 11.17 30.06 -7.24
C GLN A 389 9.87 30.29 -6.46
N GLY A 390 9.49 29.38 -5.53
CA GLY A 390 8.29 29.48 -4.70
C GLY A 390 6.96 29.33 -5.44
N GLN A 391 6.95 28.70 -6.62
CA GLN A 391 5.78 28.61 -7.50
C GLN A 391 5.10 27.24 -7.50
N VAL A 392 5.67 26.27 -6.80
CA VAL A 392 5.19 24.89 -6.77
C VAL A 392 4.58 24.60 -5.40
N ASP A 393 3.39 24.05 -5.39
CA ASP A 393 2.75 23.49 -4.21
C ASP A 393 2.61 21.95 -4.31
N GLU A 394 2.17 21.32 -3.23
CA GLU A 394 2.00 19.88 -3.15
C GLU A 394 1.06 19.33 -4.24
N PHE A 395 -0.02 20.06 -4.55
CA PHE A 395 -1.00 19.62 -5.54
C PHE A 395 -0.46 19.78 -6.98
N SER A 396 0.13 20.91 -7.32
CA SER A 396 0.74 21.12 -8.64
C SER A 396 1.92 20.18 -8.89
N GLY A 397 2.70 19.84 -7.85
CA GLY A 397 3.73 18.83 -7.92
C GLY A 397 3.16 17.44 -8.26
N ALA A 398 2.12 17.01 -7.55
CA ALA A 398 1.43 15.74 -7.84
C ALA A 398 0.88 15.69 -9.28
N GLN A 399 0.28 16.77 -9.76
CA GLN A 399 -0.19 16.85 -11.15
C GLN A 399 0.96 16.77 -12.17
N HIS A 400 2.10 17.37 -11.86
CA HIS A 400 3.24 17.37 -12.78
C HIS A 400 3.85 15.99 -12.95
N ILE A 401 4.10 15.24 -11.85
CA ILE A 401 4.61 13.86 -11.96
C ILE A 401 3.61 12.95 -12.68
N ASP A 402 2.30 13.10 -12.44
CA ASP A 402 1.28 12.35 -13.14
C ASP A 402 1.30 12.62 -14.65
N ALA A 403 1.50 13.87 -15.06
CA ALA A 403 1.64 14.24 -16.47
C ALA A 403 2.90 13.62 -17.13
N LEU A 404 4.04 13.61 -16.42
CA LEU A 404 5.28 13.00 -16.90
C LEU A 404 5.13 11.47 -17.08
N ARG A 405 4.46 10.79 -16.15
CA ARG A 405 4.16 9.37 -16.27
C ARG A 405 3.22 9.06 -17.44
N ARG A 406 2.19 9.90 -17.64
CA ARG A 406 1.26 9.74 -18.78
C ARG A 406 1.94 9.87 -20.12
N ALA A 407 3.04 10.59 -20.21
CA ALA A 407 3.84 10.73 -21.43
C ALA A 407 4.71 9.48 -21.75
N GLN A 408 4.90 8.59 -20.78
CA GLN A 408 5.67 7.36 -21.00
C GLN A 408 4.87 6.31 -21.77
N GLN A 409 5.59 5.47 -22.53
CA GLN A 409 4.99 4.38 -23.32
C GLN A 409 4.23 3.41 -22.41
N HIS A 410 3.09 2.91 -22.88
CA HIS A 410 2.19 1.99 -22.19
C HIS A 410 1.52 2.53 -20.92
N SER A 411 1.61 3.82 -20.64
CA SER A 411 0.96 4.44 -19.49
C SER A 411 -0.56 4.33 -19.55
N HIS A 412 -1.16 3.98 -18.42
CA HIS A 412 -2.61 3.89 -18.21
C HIS A 412 -3.08 4.76 -17.03
N GLY A 413 -2.25 5.68 -16.59
CA GLY A 413 -2.54 6.57 -15.46
C GLY A 413 -1.85 6.18 -14.16
N PRO A 414 -2.20 6.80 -13.04
CA PRO A 414 -1.60 6.50 -11.74
C PRO A 414 -2.05 5.14 -11.19
N SER A 415 -1.18 4.50 -10.39
CA SER A 415 -1.47 3.24 -9.69
C SER A 415 -2.15 3.45 -8.34
N PHE A 416 -2.12 4.67 -7.82
CA PHE A 416 -2.84 5.14 -6.62
C PHE A 416 -2.88 6.67 -6.60
N GLN A 417 -3.61 7.24 -5.65
CA GLN A 417 -3.65 8.69 -5.48
C GLN A 417 -2.30 9.18 -4.95
N SER A 418 -1.64 10.06 -5.71
CA SER A 418 -0.31 10.57 -5.38
C SER A 418 -0.26 11.22 -4.01
N ILE A 419 0.77 10.88 -3.23
CA ILE A 419 1.17 11.54 -1.99
C ILE A 419 2.25 12.55 -2.37
N SER A 420 2.02 13.81 -2.06
CA SER A 420 2.96 14.91 -2.29
C SER A 420 2.87 15.83 -1.07
N ALA A 421 3.87 15.77 -0.20
CA ALA A 421 3.77 16.30 1.15
C ALA A 421 5.03 17.07 1.56
N SER A 422 4.86 18.32 1.97
CA SER A 422 5.93 19.23 2.39
C SER A 422 5.87 19.51 3.90
N GLY A 423 7.02 19.48 4.55
CA GLY A 423 7.15 19.82 5.97
C GLY A 423 6.22 18.98 6.84
N LEU A 424 5.37 19.63 7.62
CA LEU A 424 4.45 18.98 8.57
C LEU A 424 3.45 18.00 7.92
N ASN A 425 3.08 18.22 6.63
CA ASN A 425 2.19 17.30 5.93
C ASN A 425 2.89 15.97 5.60
N ALA A 426 4.21 15.97 5.45
CA ALA A 426 4.99 14.75 5.25
C ALA A 426 4.98 13.82 6.49
N ALA A 427 4.65 14.34 7.67
CA ALA A 427 4.44 13.51 8.86
C ALA A 427 3.18 12.63 8.78
N LEU A 428 2.30 12.91 7.81
CA LEU A 428 1.08 12.15 7.55
C LEU A 428 1.37 11.15 6.43
N ALA A 429 1.56 9.89 6.79
CA ALA A 429 2.09 8.87 5.88
C ALA A 429 1.28 8.70 4.58
N HIS A 430 -0.02 9.00 4.59
CA HIS A 430 -0.93 8.91 3.44
C HIS A 430 -1.58 10.27 3.10
N TYR A 431 -0.87 11.38 3.33
CA TYR A 431 -1.36 12.70 2.94
C TYR A 431 -1.48 12.81 1.42
N SER A 432 -2.66 13.14 0.94
CA SER A 432 -2.90 13.47 -0.45
C SER A 432 -3.26 14.96 -0.59
N PRO A 433 -2.59 15.68 -1.48
CA PRO A 433 -2.86 17.11 -1.65
C PRO A 433 -4.19 17.35 -2.38
N SER A 434 -4.85 18.45 -2.05
CA SER A 434 -6.03 18.92 -2.75
C SER A 434 -5.88 20.36 -3.21
N ASN A 435 -6.59 20.73 -4.27
CA ASN A 435 -6.61 22.09 -4.75
C ASN A 435 -7.17 23.04 -3.66
N GLY A 436 -6.39 24.03 -3.25
CA GLY A 436 -6.76 25.03 -2.24
C GLY A 436 -6.38 24.69 -0.79
N SER A 437 -5.88 23.48 -0.48
CA SER A 437 -5.37 23.13 0.85
C SER A 437 -3.88 22.74 0.86
N SER A 438 -3.22 22.79 -0.28
CA SER A 438 -1.82 22.40 -0.46
C SER A 438 -0.85 23.45 0.02
N ARG A 439 0.27 23.02 0.60
CA ARG A 439 1.38 23.88 1.00
C ARG A 439 2.29 24.15 -0.19
N THR A 440 2.83 25.37 -0.27
CA THR A 440 3.93 25.68 -1.19
C THR A 440 5.19 24.93 -0.77
N LEU A 441 5.86 24.28 -1.71
CA LEU A 441 7.14 23.63 -1.47
C LEU A 441 8.21 24.66 -1.17
N SER A 442 9.07 24.37 -0.21
CA SER A 442 10.12 25.26 0.27
C SER A 442 11.47 24.53 0.30
N ALA A 443 12.53 25.26 -0.05
CA ALA A 443 13.89 24.77 0.08
C ALA A 443 14.33 24.53 1.55
N GLY A 444 13.58 25.04 2.52
CA GLY A 444 13.85 24.90 3.95
C GLY A 444 13.15 23.72 4.62
N GLU A 445 12.32 22.97 3.89
CA GLU A 445 11.54 21.84 4.44
C GLU A 445 11.78 20.56 3.66
N MET A 446 11.63 19.41 4.33
CA MET A 446 11.62 18.12 3.65
C MET A 446 10.37 17.97 2.80
N TYR A 447 10.56 17.42 1.64
CA TYR A 447 9.49 17.07 0.71
C TYR A 447 9.50 15.56 0.45
N LEU A 448 8.39 14.91 0.76
CA LEU A 448 8.14 13.50 0.51
C LEU A 448 7.11 13.37 -0.62
N PHE A 449 7.44 12.62 -1.65
CA PHE A 449 6.46 12.20 -2.65
C PHE A 449 6.47 10.69 -2.79
N ASP A 450 5.27 10.14 -2.85
CA ASP A 450 5.00 8.72 -3.01
C ASP A 450 3.97 8.58 -4.12
N THR A 451 4.40 7.97 -5.21
CA THR A 451 3.65 7.97 -6.46
C THR A 451 3.95 6.73 -7.28
N GLY A 452 3.02 6.33 -8.12
CA GLY A 452 3.20 5.19 -8.99
C GLY A 452 2.39 5.29 -10.28
N GLY A 453 2.70 4.44 -11.24
CA GLY A 453 2.02 4.36 -12.53
C GLY A 453 1.46 2.98 -12.83
N GLN A 454 0.32 2.94 -13.48
CA GLN A 454 -0.17 1.78 -14.20
C GLN A 454 0.37 1.83 -15.63
N TYR A 455 1.07 0.78 -16.02
CA TYR A 455 1.52 0.54 -17.39
C TYR A 455 0.99 -0.81 -17.85
N LEU A 456 0.70 -0.97 -19.14
CA LEU A 456 0.23 -2.27 -19.67
C LEU A 456 1.17 -3.42 -19.35
N ASP A 457 2.43 -3.12 -19.14
CA ASP A 457 3.49 -4.07 -18.81
C ASP A 457 3.91 -4.09 -17.34
N GLY A 458 3.25 -3.31 -16.47
CA GLY A 458 3.51 -3.41 -15.03
C GLY A 458 2.93 -2.27 -14.21
N THR A 459 2.90 -2.48 -12.91
CA THR A 459 2.50 -1.49 -11.91
C THR A 459 3.75 -0.99 -11.19
N THR A 460 3.88 0.32 -10.98
CA THR A 460 5.01 0.90 -10.25
C THR A 460 4.53 1.61 -8.99
N ASP A 461 5.45 1.70 -8.03
CA ASP A 461 5.30 2.35 -6.75
C ASP A 461 6.67 2.82 -6.26
N ILE A 462 6.79 4.09 -5.87
CA ILE A 462 8.06 4.64 -5.41
C ILE A 462 7.87 5.82 -4.48
N THR A 463 8.57 5.80 -3.37
CA THR A 463 8.70 6.97 -2.50
C THR A 463 10.13 7.51 -2.50
N ARG A 464 10.25 8.83 -2.65
CA ARG A 464 11.48 9.57 -2.40
C ARG A 464 11.21 10.74 -1.46
N THR A 465 12.19 11.03 -0.62
CA THR A 465 12.22 12.22 0.24
C THR A 465 13.43 13.05 -0.15
N VAL A 466 13.24 14.35 -0.39
CA VAL A 466 14.26 15.28 -0.87
C VAL A 466 14.27 16.57 -0.06
N HIS A 467 15.39 17.30 -0.11
CA HIS A 467 15.56 18.59 0.57
C HIS A 467 16.56 19.46 -0.20
N TRP A 468 16.24 20.74 -0.38
CA TRP A 468 17.07 21.67 -1.16
C TRP A 468 17.88 22.66 -0.33
N GLY A 469 17.85 22.55 0.99
CA GLY A 469 18.59 23.39 1.94
C GLY A 469 19.52 22.60 2.86
N PRO A 470 19.94 23.16 4.02
CA PRO A 470 20.77 22.45 5.00
C PRO A 470 20.04 21.20 5.54
N PRO A 471 20.66 20.03 5.46
CA PRO A 471 19.97 18.77 5.66
C PRO A 471 19.82 18.35 7.13
N CYS A 472 18.76 17.59 7.41
CA CYS A 472 18.62 16.69 8.55
C CYS A 472 19.03 15.28 8.13
N THR A 473 20.28 14.93 8.32
CA THR A 473 20.86 13.73 7.69
C THR A 473 20.67 12.46 8.50
N GLU A 474 20.62 12.51 9.83
CA GLU A 474 20.62 11.30 10.66
C GLU A 474 19.36 10.46 10.46
N ALA A 475 18.17 11.06 10.59
CA ALA A 475 16.91 10.32 10.46
C ALA A 475 16.76 9.73 9.05
N TYR A 476 17.07 10.51 8.00
CA TYR A 476 17.04 10.04 6.62
C TYR A 476 18.00 8.86 6.40
N THR A 477 19.23 9.00 6.89
CA THR A 477 20.24 7.95 6.72
C THR A 477 19.85 6.67 7.45
N ARG A 478 19.20 6.75 8.62
CA ARG A 478 18.71 5.55 9.33
C ARG A 478 17.57 4.86 8.60
N VAL A 479 16.67 5.60 7.98
CA VAL A 479 15.64 5.03 7.09
C VAL A 479 16.30 4.36 5.88
N LEU A 480 17.27 5.01 5.26
CA LEU A 480 18.03 4.44 4.13
C LEU A 480 18.80 3.18 4.54
N MET A 481 19.42 3.15 5.72
CA MET A 481 20.08 1.94 6.25
C MET A 481 19.11 0.77 6.34
N GLY A 482 17.88 1.01 6.81
CA GLY A 482 16.83 0.00 6.88
C GLY A 482 16.43 -0.53 5.51
N ASN A 483 16.25 0.37 4.53
CA ASN A 483 15.99 -0.01 3.13
C ASN A 483 17.14 -0.87 2.56
N ILE A 484 18.38 -0.44 2.72
CA ILE A 484 19.56 -1.15 2.22
C ILE A 484 19.70 -2.52 2.89
N ASP A 485 19.59 -2.59 4.22
CA ASP A 485 19.82 -3.82 4.97
C ASP A 485 18.80 -4.91 4.65
N LEU A 486 17.53 -4.52 4.41
CA LEU A 486 16.53 -5.46 3.93
C LEU A 486 16.76 -5.83 2.45
N SER A 487 17.05 -4.86 1.59
CA SER A 487 17.24 -5.08 0.15
C SER A 487 18.42 -6.01 -0.17
N ARG A 488 19.47 -5.99 0.63
CA ARG A 488 20.67 -6.83 0.44
C ARG A 488 20.64 -8.16 1.21
N LEU A 489 19.54 -8.44 1.93
CA LEU A 489 19.42 -9.65 2.72
C LEU A 489 19.47 -10.90 1.88
N VAL A 490 20.21 -11.90 2.35
CA VAL A 490 20.17 -13.29 1.87
C VAL A 490 19.52 -14.13 2.96
N PHE A 491 18.44 -14.84 2.63
CA PHE A 491 17.61 -15.55 3.60
C PHE A 491 17.21 -16.95 3.10
N PRO A 492 16.94 -17.90 4.00
CA PRO A 492 16.55 -19.25 3.61
C PRO A 492 15.22 -19.25 2.82
N SER A 493 15.10 -20.13 1.84
CA SER A 493 13.80 -20.43 1.23
C SER A 493 12.77 -20.81 2.30
N ASN A 494 11.51 -20.55 2.05
CA ASN A 494 10.40 -20.76 2.98
C ASN A 494 10.39 -19.79 4.20
N THR A 495 10.98 -18.60 4.05
CA THR A 495 10.93 -17.52 5.05
C THR A 495 9.77 -16.57 4.74
N ALA A 496 8.90 -16.34 5.71
CA ALA A 496 7.85 -15.33 5.59
C ALA A 496 8.43 -13.92 5.74
N GLY A 497 7.90 -12.96 4.98
CA GLY A 497 8.38 -11.57 4.99
C GLY A 497 8.41 -10.94 6.38
N ARG A 498 7.39 -11.19 7.21
CA ARG A 498 7.33 -10.69 8.59
C ARG A 498 8.52 -11.12 9.48
N THR A 499 9.18 -12.23 9.15
CA THR A 499 10.31 -12.75 9.93
C THR A 499 11.55 -11.87 9.77
N VAL A 500 11.68 -11.20 8.64
CA VAL A 500 12.85 -10.39 8.28
C VAL A 500 12.60 -8.88 8.32
N GLU A 501 11.37 -8.45 8.55
CA GLU A 501 10.95 -7.05 8.57
C GLU A 501 11.77 -6.18 9.54
N SER A 502 12.14 -6.73 10.70
CA SER A 502 12.91 -6.01 11.72
C SER A 502 14.25 -5.45 11.22
N LEU A 503 14.80 -6.01 10.13
CA LEU A 503 16.02 -5.48 9.52
C LEU A 503 15.84 -4.06 8.98
N ALA A 504 14.66 -3.77 8.43
CA ALA A 504 14.31 -2.42 7.97
C ALA A 504 14.11 -1.43 9.13
N ARG A 505 13.77 -1.91 10.33
CA ARG A 505 13.50 -1.08 11.52
C ARG A 505 14.73 -0.90 12.42
N ARG A 506 15.69 -1.81 12.34
CA ARG A 506 16.80 -1.90 13.28
C ARG A 506 17.55 -0.59 13.48
N ALA A 507 17.94 0.09 12.39
CA ALA A 507 18.71 1.33 12.48
C ALA A 507 17.97 2.47 13.19
N LEU A 508 16.63 2.47 13.13
CA LEU A 508 15.75 3.37 13.88
C LEU A 508 15.62 2.92 15.34
N TRP A 509 15.40 1.63 15.59
CA TRP A 509 15.27 1.09 16.93
C TRP A 509 16.53 1.28 17.78
N ASP A 510 17.72 1.25 17.16
CA ASP A 510 19.00 1.51 17.83
C ASP A 510 19.04 2.89 18.53
N VAL A 511 18.20 3.82 18.12
CA VAL A 511 18.05 5.17 18.70
C VAL A 511 16.65 5.46 19.24
N GLY A 512 15.82 4.43 19.43
CA GLY A 512 14.47 4.55 20.01
C GLY A 512 13.42 5.13 19.07
N LEU A 513 13.66 5.13 17.76
CA LEU A 513 12.71 5.59 16.74
C LEU A 513 11.99 4.40 16.09
N ASN A 514 10.79 4.65 15.54
CA ASN A 514 9.98 3.64 14.86
C ASN A 514 9.02 4.30 13.86
N TYR A 515 8.34 3.50 13.04
CA TYR A 515 7.23 3.93 12.16
C TYR A 515 6.02 3.00 12.30
N GLY A 516 4.84 3.53 12.03
CA GLY A 516 3.55 2.91 12.34
C GLY A 516 2.89 2.15 11.18
N HIS A 517 3.58 1.92 10.06
CA HIS A 517 3.03 1.19 8.92
C HIS A 517 3.84 -0.07 8.59
N GLY A 518 3.32 -0.92 7.69
CA GLY A 518 4.04 -2.08 7.17
C GLY A 518 5.28 -1.69 6.37
N THR A 519 6.26 -2.57 6.33
CA THR A 519 7.53 -2.30 5.61
C THR A 519 7.44 -2.63 4.12
N GLY A 520 6.37 -3.26 3.68
CA GLY A 520 6.19 -3.53 2.26
C GLY A 520 5.06 -4.50 1.95
N HIS A 521 4.67 -4.52 0.69
CA HIS A 521 3.55 -5.24 0.12
C HIS A 521 3.92 -5.79 -1.27
N GLY A 522 3.14 -6.75 -1.77
CA GLY A 522 3.28 -7.23 -3.13
C GLY A 522 2.88 -6.18 -4.17
N ILE A 523 3.33 -6.38 -5.40
CA ILE A 523 3.02 -5.53 -6.56
C ILE A 523 2.37 -6.36 -7.66
N GLY A 524 1.28 -5.87 -8.23
CA GLY A 524 0.62 -6.45 -9.38
C GLY A 524 1.34 -6.20 -10.70
N ASN A 525 0.96 -6.94 -11.73
CA ASN A 525 1.41 -6.69 -13.09
C ASN A 525 0.26 -6.09 -13.90
N PHE A 526 0.19 -4.77 -13.98
CA PHE A 526 -0.96 -4.01 -14.46
C PHE A 526 -2.25 -4.44 -13.73
N LEU A 527 -2.15 -4.41 -12.39
CA LEU A 527 -3.20 -4.75 -11.42
C LEU A 527 -3.00 -3.93 -10.13
N SER A 528 -3.46 -4.44 -9.00
CA SER A 528 -3.39 -3.76 -7.70
C SER A 528 -1.96 -3.40 -7.32
N VAL A 529 -1.75 -2.15 -6.91
CA VAL A 529 -0.48 -1.69 -6.36
C VAL A 529 -0.14 -2.44 -5.07
N HIS A 530 -1.13 -2.67 -4.20
CA HIS A 530 -1.01 -3.54 -3.04
C HIS A 530 -1.53 -4.94 -3.40
N GLU A 531 -0.63 -5.85 -3.72
CA GLU A 531 -0.98 -7.21 -4.14
C GLU A 531 -0.74 -8.23 -3.03
N TRP A 532 -1.81 -8.81 -2.51
CA TRP A 532 -1.74 -9.94 -1.58
C TRP A 532 -1.39 -11.26 -2.29
N PRO A 533 -0.80 -12.25 -1.60
CA PRO A 533 -0.48 -12.29 -0.17
C PRO A 533 0.97 -11.89 0.17
N VAL A 534 1.70 -11.27 -0.75
CA VAL A 534 3.11 -10.92 -0.58
C VAL A 534 3.25 -9.71 0.34
N GLY A 535 4.29 -9.69 1.18
CA GLY A 535 4.66 -8.50 1.95
C GLY A 535 5.42 -8.79 3.24
N PHE A 536 5.82 -7.72 3.90
CA PHE A 536 6.46 -7.73 5.22
C PHE A 536 5.44 -7.42 6.33
N GLN A 537 4.24 -8.01 6.20
CA GLN A 537 3.11 -7.79 7.09
C GLN A 537 2.91 -8.96 8.06
N SER A 538 1.75 -9.03 8.67
CA SER A 538 1.40 -10.02 9.69
C SER A 538 1.16 -11.45 9.17
N ASN A 539 1.06 -11.67 7.87
CA ASN A 539 0.81 -12.99 7.31
C ASN A 539 2.04 -13.92 7.36
N ASN A 540 1.80 -15.20 7.23
CA ASN A 540 2.82 -16.25 7.27
C ASN A 540 3.18 -16.81 5.89
N VAL A 541 2.80 -16.13 4.81
CA VAL A 541 3.08 -16.62 3.45
C VAL A 541 4.58 -16.50 3.18
N PRO A 542 5.25 -17.60 2.83
CA PRO A 542 6.66 -17.56 2.50
C PRO A 542 6.92 -16.75 1.22
N LEU A 543 7.99 -15.97 1.22
CA LEU A 543 8.50 -15.36 0.01
C LEU A 543 9.05 -16.42 -0.94
N ALA A 544 8.77 -16.27 -2.23
CA ALA A 544 9.24 -17.17 -3.28
C ALA A 544 9.87 -16.37 -4.43
N ALA A 545 10.83 -16.99 -5.13
CA ALA A 545 11.41 -16.39 -6.33
C ALA A 545 10.31 -16.09 -7.37
N GLY A 546 10.34 -14.90 -7.96
CA GLY A 546 9.30 -14.40 -8.87
C GLY A 546 8.26 -13.50 -8.20
N MET A 547 8.24 -13.38 -6.88
CA MET A 547 7.41 -12.41 -6.17
C MET A 547 8.04 -11.03 -6.21
N PHE A 548 7.22 -10.00 -6.41
CA PHE A 548 7.62 -8.59 -6.25
C PHE A 548 7.08 -8.05 -4.95
N THR A 549 7.87 -7.23 -4.27
CA THR A 549 7.48 -6.58 -3.02
C THR A 549 8.03 -5.15 -2.96
N SER A 550 7.31 -4.23 -2.31
CA SER A 550 7.91 -2.97 -1.89
C SER A 550 8.83 -3.18 -0.68
N ILE A 551 9.79 -2.28 -0.49
CA ILE A 551 10.65 -2.14 0.70
C ILE A 551 10.61 -0.66 1.04
N GLU A 552 9.84 -0.28 2.07
CA GLU A 552 9.42 1.10 2.31
C GLU A 552 9.52 1.54 3.78
N PRO A 553 10.67 1.43 4.43
CA PRO A 553 10.84 1.99 5.77
C PRO A 553 10.61 3.50 5.77
N GLY A 554 10.16 4.03 6.91
CA GLY A 554 9.90 5.45 7.07
C GLY A 554 10.19 5.94 8.49
N TYR A 555 10.11 7.26 8.69
CA TYR A 555 10.10 7.90 9.99
C TYR A 555 9.29 9.19 9.90
N TYR A 556 8.39 9.41 10.84
CA TYR A 556 7.45 10.52 10.83
C TYR A 556 7.50 11.23 12.17
N ARG A 557 7.79 12.54 12.12
CA ARG A 557 7.81 13.41 13.29
C ARG A 557 6.64 14.38 13.20
N ASP A 558 5.61 14.09 14.00
CA ASP A 558 4.36 14.85 13.95
C ASP A 558 4.60 16.36 14.12
N GLY A 559 3.95 17.15 13.26
CA GLY A 559 4.07 18.60 13.23
C GLY A 559 5.38 19.15 12.64
N GLU A 560 6.31 18.29 12.20
CA GLU A 560 7.61 18.72 11.66
C GLU A 560 7.87 18.19 10.24
N PHE A 561 8.10 16.89 10.08
CA PHE A 561 8.45 16.27 8.80
C PHE A 561 8.14 14.78 8.74
N GLY A 562 8.20 14.20 7.55
CA GLY A 562 8.19 12.76 7.32
C GLY A 562 9.24 12.34 6.31
N ILE A 563 9.72 11.12 6.47
CA ILE A 563 10.69 10.46 5.58
C ILE A 563 10.14 9.09 5.26
N ARG A 564 10.07 8.75 3.97
CA ARG A 564 9.92 7.37 3.47
C ARG A 564 10.86 7.20 2.30
N ILE A 565 11.49 6.03 2.24
CA ILE A 565 12.32 5.60 1.11
C ILE A 565 11.78 4.25 0.69
N GLU A 566 11.27 4.19 -0.53
CA GLU A 566 10.62 3.01 -1.06
C GLU A 566 11.17 2.61 -2.40
N ASP A 567 11.43 1.32 -2.53
CA ASP A 567 11.81 0.67 -3.77
C ASP A 567 11.03 -0.63 -3.95
N ILE A 568 10.74 -0.98 -5.20
CA ILE A 568 10.23 -2.29 -5.55
C ILE A 568 11.38 -3.24 -5.79
N ALA A 569 11.26 -4.44 -5.25
CA ALA A 569 12.24 -5.50 -5.37
C ALA A 569 11.59 -6.81 -5.83
N LEU A 570 12.31 -7.54 -6.68
CA LEU A 570 11.99 -8.90 -7.08
C LEU A 570 12.72 -9.88 -6.16
N VAL A 571 12.01 -10.86 -5.63
CA VAL A 571 12.61 -11.99 -4.92
C VAL A 571 13.26 -12.92 -5.96
N VAL A 572 14.55 -13.16 -5.80
CA VAL A 572 15.35 -14.00 -6.69
C VAL A 572 16.15 -15.04 -5.91
N GLU A 573 16.59 -16.10 -6.60
CA GLU A 573 17.50 -17.08 -6.01
C GLU A 573 18.88 -16.44 -5.73
N ALA A 574 19.39 -16.65 -4.52
CA ALA A 574 20.71 -16.19 -4.14
C ALA A 574 21.79 -17.18 -4.62
N GLN A 575 22.95 -16.65 -5.01
CA GLN A 575 24.12 -17.46 -5.44
C GLN A 575 24.81 -18.12 -4.23
N THR A 576 24.19 -19.16 -3.68
CA THR A 576 24.65 -19.89 -2.49
C THR A 576 24.62 -21.40 -2.73
N LYS A 577 25.31 -22.17 -1.85
CA LYS A 577 25.34 -23.63 -1.93
C LYS A 577 24.03 -24.32 -1.51
N LYS A 578 23.17 -23.62 -0.80
CA LYS A 578 21.85 -24.09 -0.35
C LYS A 578 20.77 -23.20 -0.98
N PRO A 579 19.51 -23.62 -1.04
CA PRO A 579 18.41 -22.81 -1.58
C PRO A 579 18.11 -21.61 -0.67
N PHE A 580 18.73 -20.47 -0.98
CA PHE A 580 18.52 -19.18 -0.35
C PHE A 580 17.96 -18.20 -1.37
N LEU A 581 17.27 -17.19 -0.89
CA LEU A 581 16.68 -16.12 -1.66
C LEU A 581 17.34 -14.78 -1.30
N THR A 582 17.20 -13.82 -2.18
CA THR A 582 17.58 -12.42 -1.99
C THR A 582 16.68 -11.52 -2.80
N PHE A 583 16.95 -10.21 -2.78
CA PHE A 583 16.18 -9.22 -3.52
C PHE A 583 16.99 -8.62 -4.67
N GLU A 584 16.34 -8.44 -5.80
CA GLU A 584 16.79 -7.60 -6.91
C GLU A 584 15.94 -6.33 -6.92
N VAL A 585 16.48 -5.20 -6.48
CA VAL A 585 15.78 -3.91 -6.54
C VAL A 585 15.58 -3.52 -8.00
N VAL A 586 14.34 -3.25 -8.39
CA VAL A 586 13.96 -2.86 -9.77
C VAL A 586 13.56 -1.39 -9.90
N SER A 587 13.26 -0.70 -8.80
CA SER A 587 13.16 0.77 -8.78
C SER A 587 14.55 1.37 -9.07
N LEU A 588 14.63 2.36 -9.96
CA LEU A 588 15.90 2.85 -10.52
C LEU A 588 16.00 4.38 -10.44
N VAL A 589 15.82 4.94 -9.25
CA VAL A 589 15.90 6.38 -8.97
C VAL A 589 16.90 6.63 -7.86
N PRO A 590 17.86 7.56 -8.00
CA PRO A 590 18.82 7.85 -6.94
C PRO A 590 18.15 8.42 -5.69
N TYR A 591 18.79 8.20 -4.55
CA TYR A 591 18.45 8.83 -3.29
C TYR A 591 19.04 10.24 -3.22
N ASP A 592 18.49 11.12 -2.38
CA ASP A 592 19.03 12.46 -2.20
C ASP A 592 20.39 12.41 -1.46
N ARG A 593 21.46 12.71 -2.21
CA ARG A 593 22.84 12.67 -1.70
C ARG A 593 23.08 13.65 -0.55
N ASN A 594 22.37 14.79 -0.55
CA ASN A 594 22.50 15.83 0.47
C ASN A 594 21.96 15.35 1.83
N LEU A 595 21.07 14.38 1.84
CA LEU A 595 20.46 13.82 3.06
C LEU A 595 21.23 12.62 3.64
N ILE A 596 22.30 12.15 2.98
CA ILE A 596 23.06 10.97 3.40
C ILE A 596 24.26 11.37 4.26
N ASP A 597 24.26 10.94 5.51
CA ASP A 597 25.44 10.99 6.39
C ASP A 597 26.27 9.70 6.24
N LEU A 598 27.33 9.80 5.46
CA LEU A 598 28.22 8.66 5.21
C LEU A 598 28.89 8.09 6.47
N SER A 599 29.02 8.89 7.53
CA SER A 599 29.64 8.45 8.79
C SER A 599 28.80 7.41 9.54
N LEU A 600 27.49 7.33 9.25
CA LEU A 600 26.56 6.36 9.83
C LEU A 600 26.54 5.03 9.04
N LEU A 601 27.02 5.03 7.79
CA LEU A 601 26.96 3.87 6.91
C LEU A 601 28.17 2.96 7.09
N SER A 602 27.94 1.64 7.05
CA SER A 602 29.02 0.68 6.93
C SER A 602 29.63 0.67 5.53
N SER A 603 30.84 0.13 5.41
CA SER A 603 31.51 -0.04 4.10
C SER A 603 30.66 -0.87 3.14
N GLU A 604 29.97 -1.88 3.63
CA GLU A 604 29.09 -2.75 2.84
C GLU A 604 27.83 -2.00 2.36
N GLN A 605 27.27 -1.12 3.19
CA GLN A 605 26.14 -0.27 2.79
C GLN A 605 26.57 0.75 1.73
N ILE A 606 27.76 1.33 1.84
CA ILE A 606 28.30 2.23 0.80
C ILE A 606 28.59 1.47 -0.50
N GLN A 607 29.13 0.26 -0.43
CA GLN A 607 29.33 -0.59 -1.63
C GLN A 607 28.02 -0.95 -2.30
N TYR A 608 26.97 -1.24 -1.50
CA TYR A 608 25.62 -1.47 -2.03
C TYR A 608 25.11 -0.24 -2.78
N LEU A 609 25.19 0.96 -2.19
CA LEU A 609 24.78 2.22 -2.83
C LEU A 609 25.51 2.46 -4.14
N ASN A 610 26.83 2.27 -4.16
CA ASN A 610 27.63 2.44 -5.37
C ASN A 610 27.24 1.45 -6.48
N SER A 611 26.94 0.21 -6.11
CA SER A 611 26.44 -0.82 -7.02
C SER A 611 25.05 -0.48 -7.57
N TYR A 612 24.18 0.01 -6.73
CA TYR A 612 22.84 0.47 -7.08
C TYR A 612 22.90 1.68 -8.04
N TYR A 613 23.71 2.67 -7.73
CA TYR A 613 23.90 3.85 -8.60
C TYR A 613 24.50 3.48 -9.96
N LYS A 614 25.44 2.53 -9.99
CA LYS A 614 25.95 1.98 -11.25
C LYS A 614 24.84 1.33 -12.07
N LYS A 615 23.98 0.52 -11.43
CA LYS A 615 22.82 -0.13 -12.08
C LYS A 615 21.85 0.91 -12.66
N ILE A 616 21.58 2.00 -11.94
CA ILE A 616 20.72 3.08 -12.44
C ILE A 616 21.31 3.68 -13.71
N ARG A 617 22.61 4.06 -13.74
CA ARG A 617 23.24 4.62 -14.92
C ARG A 617 23.18 3.66 -16.11
N GLU A 618 23.43 2.38 -15.89
CA GLU A 618 23.44 1.36 -16.94
C GLU A 618 22.05 1.05 -17.51
N ARG A 619 20.99 1.18 -16.72
CA ARG A 619 19.64 0.83 -17.13
C ARG A 619 18.81 2.03 -17.58
N VAL A 620 18.91 3.15 -16.89
CA VAL A 620 18.09 4.35 -17.17
C VAL A 620 18.81 5.32 -18.11
N GLY A 621 20.14 5.40 -18.05
CA GLY A 621 20.92 6.28 -18.93
C GLY A 621 20.62 6.08 -20.42
N PRO A 622 20.67 4.85 -20.97
CA PRO A 622 20.31 4.60 -22.37
C PRO A 622 18.87 5.01 -22.71
N GLU A 623 17.93 4.84 -21.79
CA GLU A 623 16.52 5.22 -22.01
C GLU A 623 16.33 6.75 -22.04
N LEU A 624 17.02 7.50 -21.17
CA LEU A 624 17.05 8.97 -21.22
C LEU A 624 17.61 9.46 -22.56
N GLN A 625 18.70 8.86 -23.03
CA GLN A 625 19.29 9.21 -24.35
C GLN A 625 18.33 8.84 -25.50
N ARG A 626 17.67 7.69 -25.44
CA ARG A 626 16.67 7.28 -26.44
C ARG A 626 15.49 8.27 -26.51
N GLN A 627 15.08 8.82 -25.38
CA GLN A 627 14.04 9.84 -25.31
C GLN A 627 14.56 11.26 -25.55
N GLN A 628 15.87 11.44 -25.88
CA GLN A 628 16.52 12.74 -26.14
C GLN A 628 16.47 13.69 -24.92
N LEU A 629 16.51 13.14 -23.72
CA LEU A 629 16.49 13.87 -22.43
C LEU A 629 17.93 14.07 -21.95
N GLN A 630 18.67 14.96 -22.63
CA GLN A 630 20.09 15.15 -22.37
C GLN A 630 20.38 15.77 -21.02
N GLU A 631 19.56 16.72 -20.57
CA GLU A 631 19.73 17.40 -19.29
C GLU A 631 19.49 16.44 -18.13
N GLU A 632 18.46 15.61 -18.22
CA GLU A 632 18.17 14.56 -17.24
C GLU A 632 19.24 13.48 -17.21
N TYR A 633 19.84 13.18 -18.37
CA TYR A 633 20.97 12.27 -18.43
C TYR A 633 22.19 12.81 -17.69
N GLU A 634 22.54 14.09 -17.90
CA GLU A 634 23.64 14.75 -17.19
C GLU A 634 23.38 14.83 -15.68
N TRP A 635 22.18 15.23 -15.29
CA TRP A 635 21.75 15.23 -13.90
C TRP A 635 21.87 13.84 -13.25
N LEU A 636 21.49 12.77 -14.00
CA LEU A 636 21.62 11.40 -13.53
C LEU A 636 23.06 11.00 -13.27
N GLN A 637 23.99 11.39 -14.16
CA GLN A 637 25.42 11.10 -13.97
C GLN A 637 25.94 11.76 -12.68
N GLU A 638 25.62 13.02 -12.43
CA GLU A 638 26.02 13.77 -11.24
C GLU A 638 25.39 13.18 -9.98
N SER A 639 24.08 12.93 -9.97
CA SER A 639 23.34 12.41 -8.82
C SER A 639 23.73 10.98 -8.43
N THR A 640 24.37 10.25 -9.33
CA THR A 640 24.79 8.86 -9.11
C THR A 640 26.31 8.68 -9.06
N GLU A 641 27.09 9.74 -8.87
CA GLU A 641 28.53 9.61 -8.63
C GLU A 641 28.84 8.66 -7.46
N PRO A 642 29.83 7.79 -7.56
CA PRO A 642 30.17 6.88 -6.47
C PRO A 642 30.54 7.61 -5.17
N PHE A 643 30.07 7.10 -4.07
CA PHE A 643 30.53 7.54 -2.74
C PHE A 643 31.93 6.97 -2.46
N PRO A 644 32.81 7.72 -1.74
CA PRO A 644 34.08 7.20 -1.32
C PRO A 644 33.88 6.01 -0.37
N VAL A 645 34.37 4.86 -0.74
CA VAL A 645 34.51 3.73 0.18
C VAL A 645 35.73 4.04 1.02
N GLY A 646 35.53 4.29 2.31
CA GLY A 646 36.63 4.71 3.20
C GLY A 646 37.81 3.78 3.08
N SER A 647 38.90 4.27 2.51
CA SER A 647 40.24 3.87 3.01
C SER A 647 40.21 4.27 4.48
N ALA A 648 40.45 3.31 5.37
CA ALA A 648 40.64 3.60 6.76
C ALA A 648 41.33 4.97 6.94
N VAL A 649 40.82 5.82 7.81
CA VAL A 649 41.53 7.02 8.27
C VAL A 649 42.85 6.51 8.89
N THR A 650 43.76 6.16 8.00
CA THR A 650 45.17 5.97 8.35
C THR A 650 45.80 7.37 8.29
N THR A 651 45.64 8.06 9.44
CA THR A 651 46.76 8.84 9.95
C THR A 651 47.28 9.98 9.08
N THR A 652 46.56 11.06 9.00
CA THR A 652 47.20 12.37 9.08
C THR A 652 47.68 12.70 10.50
N ALA A 653 47.29 11.92 11.51
CA ALA A 653 47.84 12.02 12.88
C ALA A 653 49.30 11.53 12.98
N THR A 654 49.75 10.56 12.16
CA THR A 654 51.14 10.04 12.22
C THR A 654 52.15 11.00 11.59
N THR A 655 51.76 11.74 10.56
CA THR A 655 52.67 12.73 9.94
C THR A 655 52.85 13.96 10.81
N ALA A 656 51.79 14.40 11.52
CA ALA A 656 51.90 15.49 12.48
C ALA A 656 52.70 15.09 13.74
N MET A 657 52.60 13.85 14.19
CA MET A 657 53.35 13.34 15.35
C MET A 657 54.81 13.09 15.00
N LEU A 658 55.16 12.64 13.79
CA LEU A 658 56.53 12.54 13.30
C LEU A 658 57.18 13.92 13.05
N ALA A 659 56.40 14.93 12.61
CA ALA A 659 56.91 16.29 12.51
C ALA A 659 57.14 16.96 13.86
N LEU A 660 56.33 16.69 14.89
CA LEU A 660 56.54 17.18 16.25
C LEU A 660 57.74 16.50 16.92
N THR A 661 57.99 15.22 16.73
CA THR A 661 59.14 14.53 17.29
C THR A 661 60.44 14.96 16.63
N SER A 662 60.48 15.27 15.32
CA SER A 662 61.64 15.83 14.66
C SER A 662 61.90 17.29 15.07
N LEU A 663 60.90 18.10 15.33
CA LEU A 663 61.09 19.46 15.88
C LEU A 663 61.60 19.45 17.33
N LEU A 664 61.14 18.52 18.19
CA LEU A 664 61.61 18.38 19.53
C LEU A 664 63.10 17.91 19.60
N SER A 665 63.49 17.02 18.69
CA SER A 665 64.88 16.55 18.62
C SER A 665 65.87 17.66 18.13
N VAL A 666 65.44 18.55 17.26
CA VAL A 666 66.23 19.71 16.82
C VAL A 666 66.31 20.79 17.90
N LEU A 667 65.26 20.97 18.70
CA LEU A 667 65.27 21.91 19.85
C LEU A 667 66.09 21.41 21.02
N LEU A 668 66.19 20.09 21.25
CA LEU A 668 67.02 19.49 22.31
C LEU A 668 68.52 19.42 21.95
N SER A 669 68.86 19.36 20.66
CA SER A 669 70.27 19.41 20.23
C SER A 669 70.83 20.83 20.15
N GLY A 670 70.01 21.87 20.16
CA GLY A 670 70.41 23.29 20.21
C GLY A 670 70.64 23.84 21.60
N LEU A 671 70.43 23.07 22.69
CA LEU A 671 70.65 23.45 24.09
C LEU A 671 71.89 22.83 24.69
N GLN A 672 72.69 22.12 23.90
CA GLN A 672 73.98 21.54 24.34
C GLN A 672 75.20 22.02 23.55
N ALA A 673 75.09 23.19 22.91
CA ALA A 673 76.25 23.86 22.31
C ALA A 673 76.51 25.22 22.97
#